data_395e55b4109884b64eb24696d9db9a8c
#
_entry.id   395e55b4109884b64eb24696d9db9a8c
#
_cell.length_a   1.000
_cell.length_b   1.000
_cell.length_c   1.000
_cell.angle_alpha   90.00
_cell.angle_beta   90.00
_cell.angle_gamma   90.00
#
_symmetry.space_group_name_H-M   'P 1'
#
loop_
_entity.id
_entity.type
_entity.pdbx_description
1 polymer ?
#
loop_
_entity_poly.entity_id
_entity_poly.type
_entity_poly.pdbx_seq_one_letter_code
_entity_poly.pdbx_strand_id
1 'polypeptide(L)'
;MLADVRANGEGQRYLIEHSAGSGKTETITWTAHELANVRDAKGGRVFSSVIVVTDRLSLDSNIKKTIKQLKKTPGYVTEIGTDADGRRTSDASKSKQVAKALSDRREIIVVTLQTFLYAWPMIVSDPNLSGRDFAVIIDEAHSAQEGSSAAALKSALNMASDKLKFAIAKETIDRNADFDMTDEDMVTEYFTRMQAANVMPKNVSFFAFTATPKAETMTLFGRPTGNLDKNGRDIPGSFHKYPMRQAIEEGYIIDPLSGYMPYRTAYKLAEEYTPDKLVDEKRARRAIARWKSLHATNVMEKTALIIEHFMRNVAPLLNGESKAMIITSGRPAVVRYKYAFDAYLKAHPEYDRSKIEPHLQFKVPGEPLVAFSDKVSGAKCVLPDDEYLKGHPFAAIDTGYDYTESNMNNLGYQSVENAFDTPEYRLMIVANKFQTGFDQPKLCALYIDKPIANDIEIVQTYSRVNSIYAGKDHVFILDFVNDPDTVVNAFRKYDTGAHMSEAQDPNVIYQIKSQLDQADIYTAEDFSKYRDAQYRAVTDAINGRDAYRQRLYNSVDLPADRWLNRYRAHTTAYATWANVLEQAQRNEDKTSIIMAEKRMQEEQEERDKLVTFRKLLKRYCSAYMFLSQIIDLGEPDLEVFNGFAKLLANRLADTSLD
;
A
#
# COMPACT_ATOMS: atom_id res chain seq x y z
N MET A 1 22.58 -6.74 -6.87
CA MET A 1 22.24 -8.14 -6.58
C MET A 1 22.80 -9.11 -7.61
N LEU A 2 22.40 -9.10 -8.90
CA LEU A 2 22.93 -10.03 -9.91
C LEU A 2 24.47 -9.94 -10.09
N ALA A 3 25.04 -8.74 -10.02
CA ALA A 3 26.49 -8.57 -10.05
C ALA A 3 27.18 -9.23 -8.84
N ASP A 4 26.56 -9.13 -7.67
CA ASP A 4 27.05 -9.75 -6.44
C ASP A 4 26.94 -11.29 -6.49
N VAL A 5 25.82 -11.81 -7.04
CA VAL A 5 25.65 -13.27 -7.29
C VAL A 5 26.70 -13.80 -8.26
N ARG A 6 27.03 -13.06 -9.34
CA ARG A 6 28.07 -13.45 -10.30
C ARG A 6 29.46 -13.48 -9.67
N ALA A 7 29.72 -12.57 -8.72
CA ALA A 7 31.02 -12.45 -8.06
C ALA A 7 31.22 -13.48 -6.93
N ASN A 8 30.15 -13.73 -6.15
CA ASN A 8 30.23 -14.50 -4.89
C ASN A 8 29.60 -15.91 -5.00
N GLY A 9 28.88 -16.21 -6.09
CA GLY A 9 28.25 -17.51 -6.32
C GLY A 9 27.05 -17.77 -5.39
N GLU A 10 26.86 -19.06 -5.09
CA GLU A 10 25.80 -19.60 -4.24
C GLU A 10 26.06 -19.39 -2.75
N GLY A 11 25.10 -19.73 -1.91
CA GLY A 11 25.21 -19.67 -0.43
C GLY A 11 25.05 -18.27 0.16
N GLN A 12 24.62 -17.27 -0.63
CA GLN A 12 24.50 -15.89 -0.21
C GLN A 12 23.11 -15.58 0.33
N ARG A 13 23.01 -14.51 1.14
CA ARG A 13 21.76 -13.99 1.69
C ARG A 13 21.56 -12.55 1.26
N TYR A 14 20.34 -12.25 0.82
CA TYR A 14 19.93 -10.93 0.34
C TYR A 14 18.60 -10.56 0.98
N LEU A 15 18.62 -9.56 1.84
CA LEU A 15 17.39 -8.92 2.33
C LEU A 15 17.11 -7.68 1.47
N ILE A 16 15.95 -7.67 0.83
CA ILE A 16 15.49 -6.58 -0.01
C ILE A 16 14.27 -5.93 0.67
N GLU A 17 14.48 -4.74 1.23
CA GLU A 17 13.39 -3.92 1.70
C GLU A 17 12.72 -3.26 0.50
N HIS A 18 11.43 -3.54 0.29
CA HIS A 18 10.66 -3.01 -0.83
C HIS A 18 9.31 -2.55 -0.31
N SER A 19 9.05 -1.23 -0.36
CA SER A 19 7.85 -0.63 0.21
C SER A 19 6.55 -1.26 -0.33
N ALA A 20 5.51 -1.28 0.50
CA ALA A 20 4.22 -1.86 0.12
C ALA A 20 3.60 -1.12 -1.07
N GLY A 21 3.07 -1.86 -2.04
CA GLY A 21 2.41 -1.31 -3.23
C GLY A 21 3.35 -0.78 -4.32
N SER A 22 4.68 -0.78 -4.11
CA SER A 22 5.65 -0.18 -5.05
C SER A 22 6.16 -1.13 -6.16
N GLY A 23 5.48 -2.25 -6.41
CA GLY A 23 5.85 -3.20 -7.45
C GLY A 23 6.75 -4.36 -6.97
N LYS A 24 6.61 -4.76 -5.69
CA LYS A 24 7.36 -5.89 -5.12
C LYS A 24 7.16 -7.18 -5.90
N THR A 25 5.94 -7.50 -6.30
CA THR A 25 5.58 -8.69 -7.08
C THR A 25 6.29 -8.73 -8.43
N GLU A 26 6.34 -7.62 -9.13
CA GLU A 26 7.06 -7.46 -10.40
C GLU A 26 8.56 -7.64 -10.20
N THR A 27 9.12 -7.04 -9.15
CA THR A 27 10.54 -7.16 -8.79
C THR A 27 10.91 -8.62 -8.46
N ILE A 28 10.08 -9.35 -7.70
CA ILE A 28 10.24 -10.76 -7.42
C ILE A 28 10.23 -11.56 -8.72
N THR A 29 9.27 -11.27 -9.61
CA THR A 29 9.11 -11.95 -10.89
C THR A 29 10.34 -11.76 -11.77
N TRP A 30 10.82 -10.55 -11.95
CA TRP A 30 12.03 -10.25 -12.72
C TRP A 30 13.26 -10.90 -12.09
N THR A 31 13.37 -10.82 -10.76
CA THR A 31 14.46 -11.49 -10.03
C THR A 31 14.47 -12.99 -10.27
N ALA A 32 13.32 -13.65 -10.25
CA ALA A 32 13.23 -15.09 -10.51
C ALA A 32 13.72 -15.45 -11.92
N HIS A 33 13.31 -14.68 -12.93
CA HIS A 33 13.77 -14.89 -14.32
C HIS A 33 15.25 -14.63 -14.50
N GLU A 34 15.78 -13.56 -13.90
CA GLU A 34 17.20 -13.22 -13.98
C GLU A 34 18.08 -14.24 -13.26
N LEU A 35 17.67 -14.72 -12.08
CA LEU A 35 18.39 -15.75 -11.34
C LEU A 35 18.37 -17.11 -12.06
N ALA A 36 17.28 -17.47 -12.74
CA ALA A 36 17.20 -18.68 -13.54
C ALA A 36 18.16 -18.65 -14.75
N ASN A 37 18.56 -17.45 -15.19
CA ASN A 37 19.45 -17.27 -16.34
C ASN A 37 20.85 -16.76 -15.97
N VAL A 38 21.12 -16.45 -14.69
CA VAL A 38 22.41 -15.92 -14.25
C VAL A 38 23.52 -16.93 -14.48
N ARG A 39 24.66 -16.44 -15.00
CA ARG A 39 25.85 -17.26 -15.29
C ARG A 39 27.06 -16.72 -14.54
N ASP A 40 27.93 -17.64 -14.13
CA ASP A 40 29.21 -17.32 -13.54
C ASP A 40 30.21 -16.77 -14.59
N ALA A 41 31.40 -16.41 -14.13
CA ALA A 41 32.47 -15.90 -15.00
C ALA A 41 32.95 -16.93 -16.06
N LYS A 42 32.65 -18.21 -15.85
CA LYS A 42 33.00 -19.31 -16.78
C LYS A 42 31.86 -19.65 -17.74
N GLY A 43 30.72 -18.96 -17.65
CA GLY A 43 29.55 -19.18 -18.49
C GLY A 43 28.60 -20.29 -17.99
N GLY A 44 28.90 -20.91 -16.85
CA GLY A 44 28.04 -21.90 -16.18
C GLY A 44 26.82 -21.25 -15.54
N ARG A 45 25.69 -21.96 -15.44
CA ARG A 45 24.54 -21.51 -14.63
C ARG A 45 24.91 -21.50 -13.15
N VAL A 46 24.65 -20.41 -12.43
CA VAL A 46 24.88 -20.33 -10.99
C VAL A 46 23.87 -21.19 -10.23
N PHE A 47 22.59 -21.15 -10.64
CA PHE A 47 21.52 -21.90 -9.97
C PHE A 47 20.91 -22.95 -10.89
N SER A 48 20.71 -24.16 -10.37
CA SER A 48 20.02 -25.27 -11.05
C SER A 48 18.51 -25.03 -11.14
N SER A 49 17.92 -24.41 -10.12
CA SER A 49 16.50 -24.03 -10.05
C SER A 49 16.31 -22.84 -9.15
N VAL A 50 15.27 -22.05 -9.43
CA VAL A 50 14.79 -20.94 -8.60
C VAL A 50 13.46 -21.35 -7.97
N ILE A 51 13.37 -21.30 -6.66
CA ILE A 51 12.15 -21.59 -5.90
C ILE A 51 11.57 -20.27 -5.42
N VAL A 52 10.35 -19.94 -5.84
CA VAL A 52 9.61 -18.77 -5.37
C VAL A 52 8.60 -19.22 -4.33
N VAL A 53 8.81 -18.77 -3.11
CA VAL A 53 7.98 -19.11 -1.95
C VAL A 53 7.03 -17.96 -1.68
N THR A 54 5.73 -18.22 -1.72
CA THR A 54 4.66 -17.23 -1.50
C THR A 54 3.91 -17.53 -0.20
N ASP A 55 3.46 -16.49 0.49
CA ASP A 55 2.76 -16.61 1.76
C ASP A 55 1.36 -17.24 1.61
N ARG A 56 0.55 -16.73 0.68
CA ARG A 56 -0.87 -17.12 0.56
C ARG A 56 -1.25 -17.62 -0.82
N LEU A 57 -2.27 -18.50 -0.87
CA LEU A 57 -2.82 -19.03 -2.12
C LEU A 57 -3.34 -17.93 -3.07
N SER A 58 -3.83 -16.80 -2.55
CA SER A 58 -4.31 -15.67 -3.37
C SER A 58 -3.16 -14.87 -3.99
N LEU A 59 -2.07 -14.63 -3.25
CA LEU A 59 -0.83 -14.02 -3.76
C LEU A 59 -0.14 -14.92 -4.76
N ASP A 60 -0.16 -16.24 -4.49
CA ASP A 60 0.34 -17.27 -5.38
C ASP A 60 -0.26 -17.14 -6.80
N SER A 61 -1.53 -16.84 -6.93
CA SER A 61 -2.19 -16.65 -8.23
C SER A 61 -1.66 -15.44 -9.01
N ASN A 62 -1.39 -14.32 -8.34
CA ASN A 62 -0.87 -13.10 -8.98
C ASN A 62 0.58 -13.25 -9.39
N ILE A 63 1.45 -13.74 -8.49
CA ILE A 63 2.85 -14.01 -8.79
C ILE A 63 2.97 -15.03 -9.93
N LYS A 64 2.20 -16.12 -9.89
CA LYS A 64 2.15 -17.13 -10.95
C LYS A 64 1.75 -16.55 -12.30
N LYS A 65 0.70 -15.71 -12.31
CA LYS A 65 0.23 -15.04 -13.54
C LYS A 65 1.31 -14.12 -14.11
N THR A 66 1.95 -13.32 -13.27
CA THR A 66 2.98 -12.37 -13.69
C THR A 66 4.24 -13.09 -14.17
N ILE A 67 4.69 -14.14 -13.47
CA ILE A 67 5.84 -14.95 -13.92
C ILE A 67 5.58 -15.60 -15.27
N LYS A 68 4.38 -16.16 -15.50
CA LYS A 68 4.02 -16.77 -16.78
C LYS A 68 3.90 -15.76 -17.92
N GLN A 69 3.55 -14.51 -17.64
CA GLN A 69 3.43 -13.46 -18.66
C GLN A 69 4.79 -13.10 -19.28
N LEU A 70 5.88 -13.14 -18.51
CA LEU A 70 7.21 -12.80 -19.02
C LEU A 70 7.77 -13.85 -19.99
N LYS A 71 7.47 -15.12 -19.80
CA LYS A 71 7.96 -16.19 -20.70
C LYS A 71 6.90 -17.26 -20.88
N LYS A 72 6.35 -17.33 -22.10
CA LYS A 72 5.29 -18.29 -22.46
C LYS A 72 5.80 -19.68 -22.84
N THR A 73 7.05 -20.03 -22.53
CA THR A 73 7.63 -21.33 -22.85
C THR A 73 7.03 -22.42 -21.96
N PRO A 74 6.39 -23.47 -22.50
CA PRO A 74 5.83 -24.55 -21.70
C PRO A 74 6.91 -25.21 -20.82
N GLY A 75 6.59 -25.45 -19.54
CA GLY A 75 7.50 -26.08 -18.59
C GLY A 75 8.59 -25.20 -17.99
N TYR A 76 8.70 -23.93 -18.39
CA TYR A 76 9.63 -22.97 -17.79
C TYR A 76 9.26 -22.63 -16.33
N VAL A 77 7.97 -22.51 -16.04
CA VAL A 77 7.43 -22.32 -14.69
C VAL A 77 6.62 -23.55 -14.31
N THR A 78 6.94 -24.12 -13.17
CA THR A 78 6.23 -25.29 -12.61
C THR A 78 5.46 -24.86 -11.37
N GLU A 79 4.16 -25.07 -11.40
CA GLU A 79 3.29 -24.83 -10.26
C GLU A 79 3.12 -26.11 -9.45
N ILE A 80 3.21 -25.97 -8.14
CA ILE A 80 2.97 -27.06 -7.21
C ILE A 80 1.58 -26.94 -6.61
N GLY A 81 0.89 -28.07 -6.45
CA GLY A 81 -0.44 -28.14 -5.84
C GLY A 81 -1.60 -28.24 -6.83
N THR A 82 -1.31 -28.33 -8.11
CA THR A 82 -2.29 -28.64 -9.17
C THR A 82 -1.87 -29.85 -9.97
N ASP A 83 -2.84 -30.67 -10.42
CA ASP A 83 -2.60 -31.74 -11.38
C ASP A 83 -2.60 -31.20 -12.83
N ALA A 84 -2.41 -32.09 -13.80
CA ALA A 84 -2.42 -31.74 -15.22
C ALA A 84 -3.75 -31.13 -15.69
N ASP A 85 -4.85 -31.40 -14.99
CA ASP A 85 -6.20 -30.90 -15.28
C ASP A 85 -6.52 -29.62 -14.50
N GLY A 86 -5.55 -29.06 -13.73
CA GLY A 86 -5.71 -27.83 -12.93
C GLY A 86 -6.47 -28.03 -11.63
N ARG A 87 -6.71 -29.30 -11.19
CA ARG A 87 -7.38 -29.59 -9.93
C ARG A 87 -6.39 -29.56 -8.76
N ARG A 88 -6.86 -29.15 -7.59
CA ARG A 88 -6.02 -29.12 -6.36
C ARG A 88 -5.63 -30.52 -5.94
N THR A 89 -4.34 -30.73 -5.66
CA THR A 89 -3.79 -31.98 -5.12
C THR A 89 -3.67 -31.92 -3.60
N SER A 90 -3.61 -33.10 -2.94
CA SER A 90 -3.37 -33.19 -1.49
C SER A 90 -1.98 -32.72 -1.10
N ASP A 91 -1.79 -32.24 0.15
CA ASP A 91 -0.52 -31.71 0.63
C ASP A 91 0.63 -32.73 0.61
N ALA A 92 0.35 -34.00 0.92
CA ALA A 92 1.33 -35.08 0.81
C ALA A 92 1.82 -35.28 -0.63
N SER A 93 0.98 -35.00 -1.63
CA SER A 93 1.35 -35.04 -3.06
C SER A 93 2.21 -33.85 -3.47
N LYS A 94 1.99 -32.67 -2.86
CA LYS A 94 2.71 -31.42 -3.21
C LYS A 94 4.21 -31.49 -2.92
N SER A 95 4.62 -32.03 -1.77
CA SER A 95 6.04 -32.20 -1.42
C SER A 95 6.77 -33.11 -2.41
N LYS A 96 6.12 -34.21 -2.85
CA LYS A 96 6.67 -35.08 -3.89
C LYS A 96 6.75 -34.37 -5.24
N GLN A 97 5.81 -33.51 -5.57
CA GLN A 97 5.85 -32.69 -6.79
C GLN A 97 7.03 -31.70 -6.75
N VAL A 98 7.34 -31.07 -5.61
CA VAL A 98 8.51 -30.20 -5.44
C VAL A 98 9.80 -31.02 -5.68
N ALA A 99 9.96 -32.15 -4.99
CA ALA A 99 11.14 -32.99 -5.12
C ALA A 99 11.33 -33.44 -6.57
N LYS A 100 10.27 -33.86 -7.25
CA LYS A 100 10.30 -34.22 -8.67
C LYS A 100 10.68 -33.03 -9.56
N ALA A 101 10.08 -31.86 -9.36
CA ALA A 101 10.39 -30.68 -10.14
C ALA A 101 11.88 -30.27 -10.02
N LEU A 102 12.46 -30.40 -8.82
CA LEU A 102 13.88 -30.14 -8.57
C LEU A 102 14.76 -31.22 -9.24
N SER A 103 14.37 -32.50 -9.15
CA SER A 103 15.07 -33.60 -9.82
C SER A 103 15.06 -33.42 -11.34
N ASP A 104 13.92 -32.99 -11.90
CA ASP A 104 13.74 -32.71 -13.34
C ASP A 104 14.40 -31.39 -13.78
N ARG A 105 15.10 -30.67 -12.89
CA ARG A 105 15.77 -29.38 -13.15
C ARG A 105 14.84 -28.32 -13.74
N ARG A 106 13.62 -28.21 -13.19
CA ARG A 106 12.70 -27.14 -13.57
C ARG A 106 13.29 -25.78 -13.22
N GLU A 107 13.20 -24.81 -14.13
CA GLU A 107 13.91 -23.53 -13.98
C GLU A 107 13.32 -22.67 -12.89
N ILE A 108 11.99 -22.47 -12.86
CA ILE A 108 11.28 -21.72 -11.80
C ILE A 108 10.18 -22.61 -11.23
N ILE A 109 10.17 -22.75 -9.92
CA ILE A 109 9.20 -23.55 -9.16
C ILE A 109 8.48 -22.59 -8.19
N VAL A 110 7.16 -22.47 -8.31
CA VAL A 110 6.37 -21.61 -7.41
C VAL A 110 5.62 -22.49 -6.42
N VAL A 111 5.84 -22.23 -5.14
CA VAL A 111 5.27 -23.01 -4.03
C VAL A 111 4.71 -22.08 -2.95
N THR A 112 3.69 -22.56 -2.23
CA THR A 112 3.31 -21.91 -0.98
C THR A 112 4.33 -22.23 0.10
N LEU A 113 4.38 -21.36 1.09
CA LEU A 113 5.26 -21.47 2.22
C LEU A 113 5.13 -22.81 2.96
N GLN A 114 3.91 -23.23 3.28
CA GLN A 114 3.65 -24.53 3.91
C GLN A 114 4.23 -25.67 3.07
N THR A 115 3.97 -25.69 1.77
CA THR A 115 4.50 -26.72 0.88
C THR A 115 6.02 -26.72 0.85
N PHE A 116 6.65 -25.55 0.86
CA PHE A 116 8.10 -25.40 0.90
C PHE A 116 8.69 -25.99 2.19
N LEU A 117 8.13 -25.67 3.34
CA LEU A 117 8.58 -26.19 4.64
C LEU A 117 8.51 -27.72 4.74
N TYR A 118 7.45 -28.33 4.20
CA TYR A 118 7.34 -29.79 4.11
C TYR A 118 8.33 -30.41 3.12
N ALA A 119 8.62 -29.75 2.02
CA ALA A 119 9.55 -30.24 1.02
C ALA A 119 11.02 -30.04 1.40
N TRP A 120 11.32 -29.01 2.20
CA TRP A 120 12.68 -28.60 2.54
C TRP A 120 13.55 -29.71 3.16
N PRO A 121 13.09 -30.48 4.17
CA PRO A 121 13.86 -31.60 4.70
C PRO A 121 14.22 -32.65 3.65
N MET A 122 13.33 -32.89 2.69
CA MET A 122 13.58 -33.82 1.59
C MET A 122 14.64 -33.27 0.63
N ILE A 123 14.61 -31.95 0.36
CA ILE A 123 15.57 -31.28 -0.51
C ILE A 123 17.00 -31.36 0.08
N VAL A 124 17.14 -31.10 1.36
CA VAL A 124 18.43 -31.08 2.05
C VAL A 124 19.00 -32.49 2.25
N SER A 125 18.14 -33.49 2.42
CA SER A 125 18.58 -34.89 2.66
C SER A 125 18.74 -35.74 1.40
N ASP A 126 18.31 -35.27 0.22
CA ASP A 126 18.42 -36.01 -1.03
C ASP A 126 19.84 -35.91 -1.59
N PRO A 127 20.61 -37.04 -1.69
CA PRO A 127 21.95 -37.03 -2.24
C PRO A 127 22.02 -36.53 -3.68
N ASN A 128 20.95 -36.68 -4.48
CA ASN A 128 20.91 -36.19 -5.86
C ASN A 128 20.74 -34.67 -5.97
N LEU A 129 20.32 -34.02 -4.89
CA LEU A 129 20.13 -32.58 -4.82
C LEU A 129 21.25 -31.86 -4.05
N SER A 130 21.99 -32.57 -3.20
CA SER A 130 23.05 -32.02 -2.34
C SER A 130 24.24 -31.39 -3.09
N GLY A 131 24.45 -31.73 -4.37
CA GLY A 131 25.48 -31.14 -5.23
C GLY A 131 24.94 -30.11 -6.23
N ARG A 132 23.73 -29.57 -6.01
CA ARG A 132 23.10 -28.61 -6.91
C ARG A 132 22.81 -27.31 -6.14
N ASP A 133 22.96 -26.21 -6.84
CA ASP A 133 22.78 -24.86 -6.28
C ASP A 133 21.38 -24.34 -6.54
N PHE A 134 20.76 -23.77 -5.52
CA PHE A 134 19.39 -23.28 -5.55
C PHE A 134 19.30 -21.82 -5.13
N ALA A 135 18.42 -21.07 -5.80
CA ALA A 135 17.97 -19.76 -5.34
C ALA A 135 16.57 -19.90 -4.72
N VAL A 136 16.37 -19.38 -3.53
CA VAL A 136 15.08 -19.36 -2.85
C VAL A 136 14.67 -17.91 -2.68
N ILE A 137 13.60 -17.50 -3.35
CA ILE A 137 12.99 -16.17 -3.21
C ILE A 137 11.83 -16.30 -2.23
N ILE A 138 11.82 -15.50 -1.19
CA ILE A 138 10.78 -15.49 -0.15
C ILE A 138 10.05 -14.17 -0.22
N ASP A 139 8.75 -14.23 -0.52
CA ASP A 139 7.88 -13.06 -0.43
C ASP A 139 7.36 -12.90 0.99
N GLU A 140 7.19 -11.63 1.44
CA GLU A 140 6.76 -11.25 2.78
C GLU A 140 7.59 -11.90 3.91
N ALA A 141 8.92 -11.80 3.80
CA ALA A 141 9.86 -12.43 4.74
C ALA A 141 9.89 -11.80 6.15
N HIS A 142 8.86 -11.07 6.56
CA HIS A 142 8.72 -10.53 7.91
C HIS A 142 8.03 -11.55 8.82
N SER A 143 8.48 -11.66 10.06
CA SER A 143 7.93 -12.60 11.01
C SER A 143 6.75 -12.02 11.79
N ALA A 144 5.73 -12.83 12.04
CA ALA A 144 4.66 -12.53 12.98
C ALA A 144 5.06 -12.85 14.44
N GLN A 145 4.28 -12.40 15.40
CA GLN A 145 4.55 -12.51 16.83
C GLN A 145 4.13 -13.85 17.43
N GLU A 146 4.90 -14.25 18.44
CA GLU A 146 4.69 -15.15 19.58
C GLU A 146 3.43 -16.04 19.62
N GLY A 147 3.64 -17.35 19.44
CA GLY A 147 2.68 -18.38 19.82
C GLY A 147 3.34 -19.51 20.62
N SER A 148 2.59 -20.19 21.48
CA SER A 148 3.04 -21.29 22.35
C SER A 148 3.65 -22.49 21.59
N SER A 149 3.27 -22.67 20.33
CA SER A 149 3.76 -23.73 19.45
C SER A 149 5.19 -23.49 18.97
N ALA A 150 5.58 -22.23 18.78
CA ALA A 150 6.94 -21.84 18.43
C ALA A 150 7.94 -22.21 19.52
N ALA A 151 7.57 -22.03 20.80
CA ALA A 151 8.39 -22.42 21.95
C ALA A 151 8.57 -23.95 22.05
N ALA A 152 7.54 -24.74 21.73
CA ALA A 152 7.58 -26.20 21.76
C ALA A 152 8.47 -26.78 20.63
N LEU A 153 8.35 -26.23 19.42
CA LEU A 153 9.23 -26.57 18.32
C LEU A 153 10.70 -26.19 18.63
N LYS A 154 10.94 -25.06 19.30
CA LYS A 154 12.24 -24.56 19.76
C LYS A 154 12.94 -25.52 20.71
N SER A 155 12.23 -26.08 21.65
CA SER A 155 12.75 -27.03 22.62
C SER A 155 13.12 -28.38 21.97
N ALA A 156 12.30 -28.87 21.03
CA ALA A 156 12.51 -30.16 20.36
C ALA A 156 13.71 -30.18 19.43
N LEU A 157 13.97 -29.09 18.70
CA LEU A 157 15.09 -29.01 17.74
C LEU A 157 16.47 -28.85 18.40
N ASN A 158 16.55 -28.32 19.61
CA ASN A 158 17.81 -28.16 20.34
C ASN A 158 18.36 -29.47 20.93
N MET A 159 17.59 -30.55 20.95
CA MET A 159 17.93 -31.77 21.72
C MET A 159 18.26 -33.02 20.87
N ALA A 160 18.30 -32.93 19.55
CA ALA A 160 18.35 -34.11 18.70
C ALA A 160 19.41 -34.08 17.58
N SER A 161 19.86 -35.26 17.11
CA SER A 161 20.69 -35.40 15.90
C SER A 161 19.93 -34.98 14.64
N ASP A 162 20.62 -34.60 13.57
CA ASP A 162 20.02 -33.99 12.38
C ASP A 162 18.87 -34.81 11.77
N LYS A 163 18.97 -36.14 11.68
CA LYS A 163 17.89 -37.01 11.22
C LYS A 163 16.67 -37.00 12.18
N LEU A 164 16.94 -36.96 13.49
CA LEU A 164 15.88 -36.92 14.50
C LEU A 164 15.23 -35.54 14.59
N LYS A 165 16.00 -34.47 14.38
CA LYS A 165 15.50 -33.09 14.27
C LYS A 165 14.48 -32.94 13.14
N PHE A 166 14.75 -33.53 11.98
CA PHE A 166 13.82 -33.53 10.86
C PHE A 166 12.58 -34.39 11.11
N ALA A 167 12.71 -35.53 11.77
CA ALA A 167 11.58 -36.39 12.12
C ALA A 167 10.66 -35.71 13.15
N ILE A 168 11.22 -35.05 14.16
CA ILE A 168 10.49 -34.33 15.20
C ILE A 168 9.81 -33.08 14.60
N ALA A 169 10.50 -32.34 13.71
CA ALA A 169 9.91 -31.20 13.02
C ALA A 169 8.71 -31.61 12.18
N LYS A 170 8.81 -32.73 11.44
CA LYS A 170 7.72 -33.30 10.66
C LYS A 170 6.54 -33.72 11.54
N GLU A 171 6.80 -34.43 12.65
CA GLU A 171 5.75 -34.89 13.56
C GLU A 171 5.07 -33.70 14.29
N THR A 172 5.82 -32.64 14.59
CA THR A 172 5.28 -31.43 15.23
C THR A 172 4.42 -30.62 14.26
N ILE A 173 4.80 -30.55 12.98
CA ILE A 173 4.01 -29.93 11.91
C ILE A 173 2.72 -30.73 11.69
N ASP A 174 2.80 -32.07 11.62
CA ASP A 174 1.64 -32.97 11.44
C ASP A 174 0.66 -32.89 12.63
N ARG A 175 1.14 -32.69 13.88
CA ARG A 175 0.29 -32.52 15.07
C ARG A 175 -0.32 -31.14 15.23
N ASN A 176 0.31 -30.11 14.65
CA ASN A 176 -0.16 -28.71 14.74
C ASN A 176 -1.01 -28.28 13.54
N ALA A 177 -1.41 -29.21 12.66
CA ALA A 177 -2.33 -28.93 11.56
C ALA A 177 -3.69 -28.34 11.99
N ASP A 178 -4.03 -28.48 13.28
CA ASP A 178 -5.25 -27.93 13.89
C ASP A 178 -5.03 -26.60 14.65
N PHE A 179 -3.81 -26.06 14.71
CA PHE A 179 -3.52 -24.80 15.39
C PHE A 179 -3.40 -23.64 14.41
N ASP A 180 -4.07 -22.54 14.77
CA ASP A 180 -4.17 -21.26 14.08
C ASP A 180 -2.83 -20.47 14.11
N MET A 181 -1.73 -21.09 13.66
CA MET A 181 -0.46 -20.41 13.42
C MET A 181 -0.50 -19.79 12.04
N THR A 182 -0.16 -18.51 11.93
CA THR A 182 0.08 -17.89 10.64
C THR A 182 1.32 -18.52 10.00
N ASP A 183 1.26 -18.82 8.73
CA ASP A 183 2.35 -19.47 7.98
C ASP A 183 3.69 -18.73 8.09
N GLU A 184 3.64 -17.42 8.31
CA GLU A 184 4.79 -16.51 8.46
C GLU A 184 5.63 -16.78 9.72
N ASP A 185 4.98 -17.11 10.84
CA ASP A 185 5.67 -17.43 12.10
C ASP A 185 6.53 -18.68 11.99
N MET A 186 6.04 -19.67 11.27
CA MET A 186 6.71 -20.95 11.07
C MET A 186 8.01 -20.82 10.29
N VAL A 187 8.08 -19.97 9.27
CA VAL A 187 9.28 -19.82 8.42
C VAL A 187 10.42 -19.17 9.14
N THR A 188 10.17 -18.04 9.75
CA THR A 188 11.24 -17.29 10.39
C THR A 188 11.80 -18.09 11.55
N GLU A 189 10.96 -18.76 12.32
CA GLU A 189 11.42 -19.62 13.39
C GLU A 189 12.17 -20.85 12.86
N TYR A 190 11.71 -21.46 11.79
CA TYR A 190 12.38 -22.58 11.14
C TYR A 190 13.78 -22.18 10.64
N PHE A 191 13.89 -21.06 9.92
CA PHE A 191 15.18 -20.57 9.42
C PHE A 191 16.09 -20.04 10.52
N THR A 192 15.55 -19.37 11.54
CA THR A 192 16.33 -18.95 12.72
C THR A 192 17.00 -20.14 13.40
N ARG A 193 16.32 -21.28 13.46
CA ARG A 193 16.83 -22.50 14.06
C ARG A 193 17.84 -23.22 13.20
N MET A 194 17.62 -23.26 11.89
CA MET A 194 18.60 -23.77 10.96
C MET A 194 19.89 -22.96 11.03
N GLN A 195 19.80 -21.66 11.17
CA GLN A 195 20.96 -20.78 11.37
C GLN A 195 21.63 -21.01 12.73
N ALA A 196 20.88 -21.08 13.82
CA ALA A 196 21.39 -21.35 15.17
C ALA A 196 22.04 -22.75 15.28
N ALA A 197 21.51 -23.71 14.52
CA ALA A 197 22.07 -25.07 14.44
C ALA A 197 23.23 -25.18 13.44
N ASN A 198 23.60 -24.09 12.75
CA ASN A 198 24.64 -24.07 11.70
C ASN A 198 24.36 -25.05 10.54
N VAL A 199 23.10 -25.27 10.21
CA VAL A 199 22.62 -26.28 9.22
C VAL A 199 22.13 -25.60 7.92
N MET A 200 22.38 -24.28 7.76
CA MET A 200 22.05 -23.59 6.51
C MET A 200 22.89 -24.17 5.37
N PRO A 201 22.26 -24.70 4.31
CA PRO A 201 22.99 -25.32 3.22
C PRO A 201 23.82 -24.27 2.48
N LYS A 202 25.09 -24.59 2.21
CA LYS A 202 26.01 -23.70 1.49
C LYS A 202 25.67 -23.55 0.00
N ASN A 203 24.89 -24.48 -0.54
CA ASN A 203 24.43 -24.51 -1.93
C ASN A 203 23.09 -23.81 -2.15
N VAL A 204 22.58 -23.04 -1.18
CA VAL A 204 21.31 -22.31 -1.31
C VAL A 204 21.51 -20.84 -1.01
N SER A 205 21.11 -19.99 -1.95
CA SER A 205 21.05 -18.54 -1.74
C SER A 205 19.61 -18.12 -1.46
N PHE A 206 19.45 -17.22 -0.49
CA PHE A 206 18.15 -16.70 -0.08
C PHE A 206 17.98 -15.23 -0.51
N PHE A 207 16.83 -14.95 -1.11
CA PHE A 207 16.42 -13.61 -1.55
C PHE A 207 15.10 -13.28 -0.87
N ALA A 208 15.20 -12.61 0.28
CA ALA A 208 14.06 -12.28 1.13
C ALA A 208 13.53 -10.88 0.79
N PHE A 209 12.27 -10.79 0.40
CA PHE A 209 11.59 -9.53 0.10
C PHE A 209 10.59 -9.20 1.20
N THR A 210 10.61 -7.98 1.69
CA THR A 210 9.64 -7.49 2.69
C THR A 210 9.52 -5.97 2.64
N ALA A 211 8.34 -5.46 2.95
CA ALA A 211 8.15 -4.02 3.14
C ALA A 211 8.53 -3.56 4.55
N THR A 212 8.49 -4.46 5.52
CA THR A 212 8.57 -4.14 6.95
C THR A 212 9.43 -5.18 7.69
N PRO A 213 10.77 -5.16 7.49
CA PRO A 213 11.65 -6.13 8.13
C PRO A 213 11.64 -5.98 9.65
N LYS A 214 11.59 -7.11 10.36
CA LYS A 214 11.76 -7.20 11.82
C LYS A 214 13.21 -7.51 12.18
N ALA A 215 13.54 -7.40 13.46
CA ALA A 215 14.89 -7.69 13.96
C ALA A 215 15.35 -9.12 13.62
N GLU A 216 14.43 -10.09 13.68
CA GLU A 216 14.69 -11.48 13.34
C GLU A 216 14.95 -11.65 11.83
N THR A 217 14.17 -10.99 10.97
CA THR A 217 14.37 -10.98 9.52
C THR A 217 15.73 -10.38 9.15
N MET A 218 16.10 -9.27 9.82
CA MET A 218 17.42 -8.65 9.66
C MET A 218 18.55 -9.62 10.08
N THR A 219 18.37 -10.33 11.19
CA THR A 219 19.37 -11.31 11.66
C THR A 219 19.53 -12.49 10.71
N LEU A 220 18.41 -12.97 10.11
CA LEU A 220 18.43 -14.13 9.20
C LEU A 220 18.98 -13.81 7.82
N PHE A 221 18.53 -12.74 7.21
CA PHE A 221 18.78 -12.45 5.79
C PHE A 221 19.61 -11.18 5.58
N GLY A 222 19.81 -10.37 6.62
CA GLY A 222 20.65 -9.17 6.59
C GLY A 222 22.12 -9.50 6.44
N ARG A 223 22.90 -8.50 6.02
CA ARG A 223 24.35 -8.56 5.91
C ARG A 223 25.01 -7.64 6.96
N PRO A 224 26.23 -7.96 7.38
CA PRO A 224 27.01 -7.08 8.24
C PRO A 224 27.11 -5.67 7.63
N THR A 225 26.83 -4.65 8.45
CA THR A 225 26.96 -3.24 8.02
C THR A 225 28.26 -2.59 8.45
N GLY A 226 29.02 -3.24 9.33
CA GLY A 226 30.17 -2.64 10.02
C GLY A 226 29.80 -1.72 11.18
N ASN A 227 28.54 -1.46 11.41
CA ASN A 227 28.06 -0.72 12.57
C ASN A 227 27.88 -1.68 13.75
N LEU A 228 28.42 -1.31 14.91
CA LEU A 228 28.35 -2.16 16.10
C LEU A 228 27.25 -1.71 17.06
N ASP A 229 26.56 -2.67 17.66
CA ASP A 229 25.62 -2.42 18.75
C ASP A 229 26.36 -2.08 20.07
N LYS A 230 25.61 -1.79 21.14
CA LYS A 230 26.15 -1.49 22.48
C LYS A 230 26.98 -2.65 23.07
N ASN A 231 26.86 -3.85 22.53
CA ASN A 231 27.55 -5.06 22.94
C ASN A 231 28.74 -5.42 22.02
N GLY A 232 29.07 -4.55 21.04
CA GLY A 232 30.13 -4.77 20.06
C GLY A 232 29.79 -5.78 18.97
N ARG A 233 28.51 -6.10 18.74
CA ARG A 233 28.05 -6.99 17.68
C ARG A 233 27.67 -6.18 16.46
N ASP A 234 28.00 -6.68 15.27
CA ASP A 234 27.58 -6.05 14.02
C ASP A 234 26.05 -6.01 13.90
N ILE A 235 25.53 -4.84 13.53
CA ILE A 235 24.10 -4.64 13.29
C ILE A 235 23.82 -5.06 11.84
N PRO A 236 23.04 -6.13 11.61
CA PRO A 236 22.74 -6.56 10.26
C PRO A 236 21.85 -5.53 9.55
N GLY A 237 22.12 -5.30 8.28
CA GLY A 237 21.34 -4.39 7.43
C GLY A 237 20.85 -5.06 6.14
N SER A 238 19.91 -4.40 5.49
CA SER A 238 19.38 -4.87 4.21
C SER A 238 20.41 -4.71 3.10
N PHE A 239 20.45 -5.67 2.19
CA PHE A 239 21.29 -5.60 0.99
C PHE A 239 20.85 -4.46 0.06
N HIS A 240 19.54 -4.26 -0.07
CA HIS A 240 18.96 -3.18 -0.85
C HIS A 240 17.71 -2.66 -0.16
N LYS A 241 17.48 -1.35 -0.27
CA LYS A 241 16.34 -0.68 0.33
C LYS A 241 15.69 0.23 -0.70
N TYR A 242 14.40 0.00 -0.97
CA TYR A 242 13.54 0.87 -1.75
C TYR A 242 12.44 1.43 -0.83
N PRO A 243 12.72 2.57 -0.17
CA PRO A 243 11.84 3.12 0.86
C PRO A 243 10.57 3.72 0.27
N MET A 244 9.52 3.82 1.11
CA MET A 244 8.24 4.37 0.72
C MET A 244 8.37 5.81 0.18
N ARG A 245 9.20 6.64 0.81
CA ARG A 245 9.44 8.03 0.35
C ARG A 245 9.94 8.08 -1.08
N GLN A 246 10.92 7.27 -1.43
CA GLN A 246 11.44 7.20 -2.79
C GLN A 246 10.35 6.75 -3.78
N ALA A 247 9.57 5.73 -3.43
CA ALA A 247 8.50 5.24 -4.28
C ALA A 247 7.37 6.29 -4.48
N ILE A 248 7.10 7.13 -3.46
CA ILE A 248 6.17 8.27 -3.58
C ILE A 248 6.75 9.35 -4.49
N GLU A 249 8.02 9.71 -4.31
CA GLU A 249 8.69 10.74 -5.10
C GLU A 249 8.82 10.35 -6.57
N GLU A 250 9.10 9.09 -6.85
CA GLU A 250 9.16 8.51 -8.19
C GLU A 250 7.77 8.24 -8.81
N GLY A 251 6.69 8.40 -8.04
CA GLY A 251 5.31 8.23 -8.52
C GLY A 251 4.87 6.78 -8.68
N TYR A 252 5.55 5.82 -8.07
CA TYR A 252 5.15 4.41 -8.07
C TYR A 252 4.07 4.07 -7.05
N ILE A 253 3.89 4.91 -6.03
CA ILE A 253 2.79 4.80 -5.06
C ILE A 253 2.27 6.19 -4.68
N ILE A 254 1.04 6.22 -4.18
CA ILE A 254 0.43 7.41 -3.60
C ILE A 254 0.71 7.41 -2.09
N ASP A 255 0.98 8.59 -1.52
CA ASP A 255 1.15 8.72 -0.07
C ASP A 255 -0.18 8.44 0.65
N PRO A 256 -0.32 7.33 1.40
CA PRO A 256 -1.56 6.99 2.07
C PRO A 256 -1.92 7.98 3.18
N LEU A 257 -0.94 8.63 3.80
CA LEU A 257 -1.19 9.62 4.84
C LEU A 257 -1.66 10.97 4.30
N SER A 258 -1.53 11.23 3.00
CA SER A 258 -2.02 12.47 2.39
C SER A 258 -3.54 12.64 2.49
N GLY A 259 -4.28 11.53 2.54
CA GLY A 259 -5.74 11.49 2.68
C GLY A 259 -6.21 10.89 4.01
N TYR A 260 -5.31 10.77 5.01
CA TYR A 260 -5.63 10.22 6.31
C TYR A 260 -6.40 11.22 7.17
N MET A 261 -7.60 10.83 7.62
CA MET A 261 -8.49 11.64 8.45
C MET A 261 -8.94 10.84 9.69
N PRO A 262 -8.37 11.12 10.86
CA PRO A 262 -8.88 10.53 12.10
C PRO A 262 -10.22 11.19 12.47
N TYR A 263 -11.21 10.36 12.78
CA TYR A 263 -12.56 10.81 13.15
C TYR A 263 -12.56 11.78 14.34
N ARG A 264 -11.69 11.54 15.34
CA ARG A 264 -11.50 12.46 16.47
C ARG A 264 -11.05 13.86 16.06
N THR A 265 -10.14 13.95 15.10
CA THR A 265 -9.62 15.24 14.61
C THR A 265 -10.70 15.99 13.85
N ALA A 266 -11.43 15.30 12.97
CA ALA A 266 -12.57 15.85 12.27
C ALA A 266 -13.64 16.38 13.25
N TYR A 267 -13.91 15.63 14.33
CA TYR A 267 -14.85 16.02 15.35
C TYR A 267 -14.36 17.24 16.17
N LYS A 268 -13.09 17.27 16.59
CA LYS A 268 -12.51 18.44 17.27
C LYS A 268 -12.53 19.68 16.41
N LEU A 269 -12.12 19.57 15.14
CA LEU A 269 -12.20 20.69 14.19
C LEU A 269 -13.63 21.21 14.07
N ALA A 270 -14.61 20.32 14.05
CA ALA A 270 -16.01 20.69 14.02
C ALA A 270 -16.48 21.38 15.32
N GLU A 271 -15.90 21.07 16.49
CA GLU A 271 -16.24 21.71 17.77
C GLU A 271 -15.51 23.03 18.03
N GLU A 272 -14.22 23.11 17.67
CA GLU A 272 -13.35 24.24 17.95
C GLU A 272 -13.42 25.32 16.86
N TYR A 273 -14.03 24.99 15.71
CA TYR A 273 -14.14 25.93 14.60
C TYR A 273 -15.06 27.11 14.94
N THR A 274 -14.46 28.27 15.14
CA THR A 274 -15.13 29.56 15.13
C THR A 274 -14.95 30.15 13.73
N PRO A 275 -16.02 30.29 12.93
CA PRO A 275 -15.88 30.82 11.57
C PRO A 275 -15.23 32.19 11.61
N ASP A 276 -14.11 32.34 10.95
CA ASP A 276 -13.55 33.63 10.63
C ASP A 276 -14.33 34.23 9.43
N LYS A 277 -14.14 35.51 9.15
CA LYS A 277 -14.84 36.23 8.07
C LYS A 277 -14.70 35.64 6.68
N LEU A 278 -13.83 34.64 6.52
CA LEU A 278 -13.49 33.99 5.27
C LEU A 278 -14.37 32.79 4.91
N VAL A 279 -15.15 32.26 5.86
CA VAL A 279 -16.01 31.08 5.62
C VAL A 279 -17.46 31.38 6.02
N ASP A 280 -18.44 30.95 5.24
CA ASP A 280 -19.87 31.11 5.55
C ASP A 280 -20.24 30.35 6.84
N GLU A 281 -20.47 31.11 7.90
CA GLU A 281 -20.77 30.60 9.23
C GLU A 281 -21.99 29.65 9.25
N LYS A 282 -23.02 29.92 8.44
CA LYS A 282 -24.23 29.08 8.41
C LYS A 282 -23.93 27.71 7.78
N ARG A 283 -23.09 27.68 6.74
CA ARG A 283 -22.69 26.42 6.08
C ARG A 283 -21.76 25.60 6.95
N ALA A 284 -20.77 26.26 7.57
CA ALA A 284 -19.88 25.62 8.52
C ALA A 284 -20.65 25.03 9.71
N ARG A 285 -21.55 25.79 10.33
CA ARG A 285 -22.40 25.32 11.45
C ARG A 285 -23.29 24.14 11.05
N ARG A 286 -23.85 24.13 9.82
CA ARG A 286 -24.64 22.99 9.32
C ARG A 286 -23.76 21.74 9.14
N ALA A 287 -22.57 21.89 8.57
CA ALA A 287 -21.63 20.79 8.44
C ALA A 287 -21.22 20.23 9.80
N ILE A 288 -20.90 21.10 10.76
CA ILE A 288 -20.59 20.74 12.14
C ILE A 288 -21.76 20.01 12.82
N ALA A 289 -22.98 20.56 12.70
CA ALA A 289 -24.18 19.94 13.27
C ALA A 289 -24.43 18.53 12.67
N ARG A 290 -24.22 18.37 11.38
CA ARG A 290 -24.31 17.08 10.70
C ARG A 290 -23.25 16.09 11.23
N TRP A 291 -22.00 16.52 11.35
CA TRP A 291 -20.95 15.70 11.93
C TRP A 291 -21.26 15.32 13.39
N LYS A 292 -21.73 16.25 14.19
CA LYS A 292 -22.18 15.98 15.56
C LYS A 292 -23.33 14.97 15.61
N SER A 293 -24.29 15.06 14.71
CA SER A 293 -25.43 14.14 14.66
C SER A 293 -25.03 12.72 14.25
N LEU A 294 -23.91 12.57 13.53
CA LEU A 294 -23.36 11.28 13.12
C LEU A 294 -22.35 10.70 14.12
N HIS A 295 -22.10 11.38 15.23
CA HIS A 295 -21.07 11.02 16.22
C HIS A 295 -21.43 9.85 17.13
N ALA A 296 -22.48 9.15 16.93
CA ALA A 296 -22.71 7.97 17.75
C ALA A 296 -21.77 6.83 17.34
N THR A 297 -21.37 6.06 18.31
CA THR A 297 -20.44 4.93 18.18
C THR A 297 -21.08 3.67 17.61
N ASN A 298 -22.31 3.75 17.17
CA ASN A 298 -23.02 2.58 16.67
C ASN A 298 -22.73 2.33 15.17
N VAL A 299 -22.86 1.09 14.76
CA VAL A 299 -22.58 0.63 13.40
C VAL A 299 -23.48 1.33 12.35
N MET A 300 -24.72 1.66 12.70
CA MET A 300 -25.67 2.31 11.78
C MET A 300 -25.21 3.72 11.40
N GLU A 301 -24.77 4.51 12.38
CA GLU A 301 -24.33 5.89 12.13
C GLU A 301 -23.01 5.93 11.37
N LYS A 302 -22.06 5.04 11.70
CA LYS A 302 -20.85 4.86 10.91
C LYS A 302 -21.17 4.41 9.49
N THR A 303 -22.14 3.51 9.30
CA THR A 303 -22.60 3.08 7.98
C THR A 303 -23.14 4.24 7.17
N ALA A 304 -24.02 5.08 7.75
CA ALA A 304 -24.54 6.27 7.09
C ALA A 304 -23.41 7.21 6.68
N LEU A 305 -22.47 7.49 7.60
CA LEU A 305 -21.31 8.33 7.33
C LEU A 305 -20.44 7.76 6.18
N ILE A 306 -20.16 6.46 6.21
CA ILE A 306 -19.37 5.79 5.17
C ILE A 306 -20.04 5.91 3.80
N ILE A 307 -21.35 5.64 3.71
CA ILE A 307 -22.09 5.72 2.45
C ILE A 307 -22.10 7.16 1.92
N GLU A 308 -22.41 8.14 2.77
CA GLU A 308 -22.43 9.55 2.37
C GLU A 308 -21.05 10.06 1.96
N HIS A 309 -20.00 9.72 2.72
CA HIS A 309 -18.63 10.04 2.36
C HIS A 309 -18.23 9.38 1.03
N PHE A 310 -18.54 8.10 0.87
CA PHE A 310 -18.26 7.36 -0.36
C PHE A 310 -18.95 8.03 -1.56
N MET A 311 -20.23 8.31 -1.47
CA MET A 311 -21.00 8.90 -2.55
C MET A 311 -20.52 10.31 -2.93
N ARG A 312 -20.14 11.11 -1.94
CA ARG A 312 -19.70 12.48 -2.16
C ARG A 312 -18.27 12.57 -2.68
N ASN A 313 -17.34 11.82 -2.12
CA ASN A 313 -15.91 12.02 -2.32
C ASN A 313 -15.25 10.92 -3.15
N VAL A 314 -15.72 9.69 -3.07
CA VAL A 314 -15.07 8.52 -3.68
C VAL A 314 -15.78 8.09 -4.96
N ALA A 315 -17.09 7.97 -4.92
CA ALA A 315 -17.87 7.45 -6.02
C ALA A 315 -17.63 8.14 -7.38
N PRO A 316 -17.40 9.45 -7.46
CA PRO A 316 -17.11 10.12 -8.73
C PRO A 316 -15.72 9.84 -9.30
N LEU A 317 -14.79 9.35 -8.49
CA LEU A 317 -13.42 9.09 -8.92
C LEU A 317 -13.33 7.98 -9.96
N LEU A 318 -12.29 7.99 -10.76
CA LEU A 318 -12.00 7.01 -11.79
C LEU A 318 -13.19 6.80 -12.77
N ASN A 319 -13.91 7.87 -13.09
CA ASN A 319 -15.13 7.83 -13.92
C ASN A 319 -16.22 6.90 -13.35
N GLY A 320 -16.32 6.80 -12.02
CA GLY A 320 -17.29 5.95 -11.33
C GLY A 320 -16.82 4.52 -11.06
N GLU A 321 -15.57 4.18 -11.33
CA GLU A 321 -15.02 2.84 -11.09
C GLU A 321 -14.26 2.69 -9.76
N SER A 322 -14.13 3.77 -8.99
CA SER A 322 -13.45 3.77 -7.70
C SER A 322 -14.11 2.81 -6.70
N LYS A 323 -13.29 2.23 -5.84
CA LYS A 323 -13.70 1.24 -4.86
C LYS A 323 -13.30 1.67 -3.45
N ALA A 324 -14.00 1.11 -2.45
CA ALA A 324 -13.65 1.33 -1.06
C ALA A 324 -13.76 0.03 -0.22
N MET A 325 -12.98 -0.01 0.87
CA MET A 325 -12.97 -1.13 1.79
C MET A 325 -13.25 -0.66 3.21
N ILE A 326 -14.11 -1.39 3.91
CA ILE A 326 -14.46 -1.17 5.32
C ILE A 326 -13.78 -2.26 6.14
N ILE A 327 -12.85 -1.87 7.01
CA ILE A 327 -12.07 -2.78 7.85
C ILE A 327 -12.68 -2.83 9.24
N THR A 328 -13.16 -3.99 9.63
CA THR A 328 -13.89 -4.19 10.88
C THR A 328 -13.11 -5.01 11.90
N SER A 329 -13.51 -4.91 13.16
CA SER A 329 -12.85 -5.57 14.29
C SER A 329 -12.98 -7.10 14.30
N GLY A 330 -13.89 -7.67 13.51
CA GLY A 330 -14.06 -9.11 13.44
C GLY A 330 -15.31 -9.55 12.67
N ARG A 331 -15.46 -10.85 12.50
CA ARG A 331 -16.58 -11.48 11.74
C ARG A 331 -17.98 -11.03 12.21
N PRO A 332 -18.28 -10.94 13.52
CA PRO A 332 -19.57 -10.42 13.97
C PRO A 332 -19.83 -8.98 13.50
N ALA A 333 -18.80 -8.14 13.48
CA ALA A 333 -18.92 -6.78 12.99
C ALA A 333 -19.20 -6.73 11.48
N VAL A 334 -18.59 -7.61 10.67
CA VAL A 334 -18.90 -7.72 9.23
C VAL A 334 -20.39 -7.99 9.02
N VAL A 335 -20.95 -8.96 9.75
CA VAL A 335 -22.40 -9.28 9.66
C VAL A 335 -23.23 -8.06 10.01
N ARG A 336 -22.94 -7.38 11.13
CA ARG A 336 -23.69 -6.19 11.56
C ARG A 336 -23.59 -5.05 10.55
N TYR A 337 -22.39 -4.78 10.02
CA TYR A 337 -22.21 -3.77 8.97
C TYR A 337 -23.02 -4.10 7.71
N LYS A 338 -23.02 -5.36 7.26
CA LYS A 338 -23.83 -5.77 6.09
C LYS A 338 -25.31 -5.49 6.32
N TYR A 339 -25.87 -5.88 7.46
CA TYR A 339 -27.26 -5.60 7.81
C TYR A 339 -27.57 -4.10 7.92
N ALA A 340 -26.63 -3.31 8.44
CA ALA A 340 -26.78 -1.85 8.51
C ALA A 340 -26.74 -1.21 7.13
N PHE A 341 -25.84 -1.66 6.23
CA PHE A 341 -25.80 -1.20 4.84
C PHE A 341 -27.09 -1.53 4.10
N ASP A 342 -27.58 -2.76 4.21
CA ASP A 342 -28.82 -3.19 3.54
C ASP A 342 -30.03 -2.38 4.03
N ALA A 343 -30.10 -2.11 5.33
CA ALA A 343 -31.16 -1.29 5.90
C ALA A 343 -31.07 0.17 5.45
N TYR A 344 -29.87 0.74 5.40
CA TYR A 344 -29.66 2.10 4.92
C TYR A 344 -30.07 2.24 3.45
N LEU A 345 -29.59 1.35 2.59
CA LEU A 345 -29.93 1.38 1.16
C LEU A 345 -31.45 1.18 0.93
N LYS A 346 -32.08 0.33 1.73
CA LYS A 346 -33.56 0.15 1.67
C LYS A 346 -34.32 1.40 2.11
N ALA A 347 -33.80 2.14 3.07
CA ALA A 347 -34.40 3.40 3.55
C ALA A 347 -34.17 4.59 2.60
N HIS A 348 -33.24 4.45 1.63
CA HIS A 348 -32.85 5.49 0.68
C HIS A 348 -33.13 5.04 -0.76
N PRO A 349 -34.39 5.14 -1.25
CA PRO A 349 -34.77 4.65 -2.58
C PRO A 349 -34.00 5.31 -3.74
N GLU A 350 -33.39 6.46 -3.51
CA GLU A 350 -32.49 7.12 -4.46
C GLU A 350 -31.25 6.31 -4.80
N TYR A 351 -30.90 5.32 -3.98
CA TYR A 351 -29.78 4.40 -4.22
C TYR A 351 -30.21 3.07 -4.86
N ASP A 352 -31.50 2.91 -5.22
CA ASP A 352 -31.99 1.72 -5.87
C ASP A 352 -31.54 1.66 -7.35
N ARG A 353 -30.55 0.81 -7.61
CA ARG A 353 -29.97 0.64 -8.95
C ARG A 353 -31.00 0.25 -10.03
N SER A 354 -32.07 -0.45 -9.67
CA SER A 354 -33.10 -0.87 -10.61
C SER A 354 -33.87 0.30 -11.21
N LYS A 355 -33.85 1.45 -10.54
CA LYS A 355 -34.51 2.70 -10.93
C LYS A 355 -33.60 3.69 -11.64
N ILE A 356 -32.32 3.35 -11.78
CA ILE A 356 -31.28 4.24 -12.31
C ILE A 356 -30.80 3.71 -13.65
N GLU A 357 -30.70 4.61 -14.61
CA GLU A 357 -30.17 4.33 -15.96
C GLU A 357 -28.78 3.64 -15.84
N PRO A 358 -28.49 2.59 -16.62
CA PRO A 358 -27.28 1.80 -16.52
C PRO A 358 -25.99 2.64 -16.49
N HIS A 359 -25.93 3.71 -17.32
CA HIS A 359 -24.77 4.60 -17.40
C HIS A 359 -24.61 5.53 -16.19
N LEU A 360 -25.62 5.62 -15.30
CA LEU A 360 -25.61 6.42 -14.09
C LEU A 360 -25.53 5.56 -12.83
N GLN A 361 -25.53 4.23 -12.93
CA GLN A 361 -25.50 3.34 -11.77
C GLN A 361 -24.24 3.47 -10.92
N PHE A 362 -23.18 4.05 -11.48
CA PHE A 362 -21.99 4.44 -10.69
C PHE A 362 -22.30 5.51 -9.63
N LYS A 363 -23.39 6.23 -9.75
CA LYS A 363 -23.84 7.24 -8.78
C LYS A 363 -24.50 6.65 -7.54
N VAL A 364 -24.55 5.33 -7.41
CA VAL A 364 -25.09 4.63 -6.25
C VAL A 364 -24.03 3.67 -5.68
N PRO A 365 -24.02 3.45 -4.34
CA PRO A 365 -22.97 2.63 -3.70
C PRO A 365 -23.05 1.15 -4.14
N GLY A 366 -24.24 0.64 -4.40
CA GLY A 366 -24.51 -0.79 -4.61
C GLY A 366 -24.41 -1.60 -3.29
N GLU A 367 -24.73 -2.88 -3.38
CA GLU A 367 -24.57 -3.76 -2.24
C GLU A 367 -23.09 -4.03 -1.95
N PRO A 368 -22.65 -3.96 -0.67
CA PRO A 368 -21.29 -4.28 -0.32
C PRO A 368 -21.05 -5.79 -0.31
N LEU A 369 -19.88 -6.22 -0.81
CA LEU A 369 -19.36 -7.56 -0.60
C LEU A 369 -18.89 -7.71 0.84
N VAL A 370 -18.91 -8.94 1.36
CA VAL A 370 -18.27 -9.28 2.63
C VAL A 370 -17.12 -10.26 2.42
N ALA A 371 -16.04 -10.10 3.20
CA ALA A 371 -14.88 -10.97 3.12
C ALA A 371 -14.33 -11.31 4.50
N PHE A 372 -14.39 -12.59 4.85
CA PHE A 372 -13.81 -13.15 6.07
C PHE A 372 -13.61 -14.66 5.92
N SER A 373 -12.70 -15.22 6.71
CA SER A 373 -12.44 -16.67 6.72
C SER A 373 -13.39 -17.40 7.67
N ASP A 374 -13.67 -18.68 7.39
CA ASP A 374 -14.52 -19.57 8.16
C ASP A 374 -15.98 -19.07 8.32
N LYS A 375 -16.63 -19.45 9.40
CA LYS A 375 -18.01 -19.11 9.73
C LYS A 375 -18.11 -18.32 11.03
N VAL A 376 -19.22 -17.63 11.22
CA VAL A 376 -19.60 -16.99 12.47
C VAL A 376 -21.06 -17.31 12.81
N SER A 377 -21.30 -17.76 14.03
CA SER A 377 -22.67 -17.99 14.51
C SER A 377 -23.41 -16.67 14.70
N GLY A 378 -24.65 -16.59 14.25
CA GLY A 378 -25.50 -15.41 14.42
C GLY A 378 -25.70 -15.00 15.87
N ALA A 379 -25.69 -15.98 16.81
CA ALA A 379 -25.73 -15.68 18.24
C ALA A 379 -24.57 -14.80 18.73
N LYS A 380 -23.42 -14.80 18.03
CA LYS A 380 -22.28 -13.92 18.31
C LYS A 380 -22.41 -12.54 17.66
N CYS A 381 -23.36 -12.36 16.77
CA CYS A 381 -23.58 -11.13 16.02
C CYS A 381 -24.63 -10.21 16.65
N VAL A 382 -25.37 -10.69 17.63
CA VAL A 382 -26.40 -9.96 18.37
C VAL A 382 -25.84 -9.54 19.73
N LEU A 383 -26.11 -8.31 20.15
CA LEU A 383 -25.73 -7.78 21.46
C LEU A 383 -26.94 -7.74 22.39
N PRO A 384 -26.75 -7.85 23.73
CA PRO A 384 -27.86 -7.80 24.70
C PRO A 384 -28.69 -6.52 24.58
N ASP A 385 -28.08 -5.40 24.23
CA ASP A 385 -28.76 -4.11 24.12
C ASP A 385 -29.61 -3.99 22.85
N ASP A 386 -29.43 -4.87 21.87
CA ASP A 386 -30.21 -4.85 20.63
C ASP A 386 -31.73 -5.06 20.90
N GLU A 387 -32.12 -5.74 21.99
CA GLU A 387 -33.52 -5.94 22.36
C GLU A 387 -34.26 -4.64 22.73
N TYR A 388 -33.51 -3.60 23.17
CA TYR A 388 -34.07 -2.33 23.59
C TYR A 388 -34.20 -1.29 22.50
N LEU A 389 -33.55 -1.51 21.33
CA LEU A 389 -33.51 -0.62 20.20
C LEU A 389 -34.63 -0.98 19.21
N LYS A 390 -35.76 -0.27 19.24
CA LYS A 390 -36.86 -0.50 18.30
C LYS A 390 -36.45 -0.05 16.87
N GLY A 391 -36.70 -0.93 15.88
CA GLY A 391 -36.57 -0.59 14.46
C GLY A 391 -35.15 -0.66 13.88
N HIS A 392 -34.17 -1.19 14.61
CA HIS A 392 -32.84 -1.40 14.07
C HIS A 392 -32.71 -2.73 13.27
N PRO A 393 -31.78 -2.81 12.30
CA PRO A 393 -31.68 -3.95 11.37
C PRO A 393 -31.17 -5.24 12.03
N PHE A 394 -30.53 -5.18 13.20
CA PHE A 394 -29.88 -6.33 13.84
C PHE A 394 -30.87 -7.34 14.42
N ALA A 395 -32.14 -6.95 14.63
CA ALA A 395 -33.20 -7.86 14.98
C ALA A 395 -33.49 -8.91 13.88
N ALA A 396 -33.07 -8.65 12.63
CA ALA A 396 -33.20 -9.60 11.53
C ALA A 396 -32.05 -10.62 11.47
N ILE A 397 -31.04 -10.53 12.34
CA ILE A 397 -29.93 -11.49 12.41
C ILE A 397 -30.47 -12.79 13.02
N ASP A 398 -30.41 -13.88 12.26
CA ASP A 398 -30.81 -15.19 12.75
C ASP A 398 -29.73 -15.77 13.67
N THR A 399 -30.03 -15.87 14.96
CA THR A 399 -29.10 -16.37 15.97
C THR A 399 -28.80 -17.87 15.84
N GLY A 400 -29.64 -18.61 15.15
CA GLY A 400 -29.44 -20.05 14.86
C GLY A 400 -28.66 -20.33 13.60
N TYR A 401 -28.34 -19.28 12.82
CA TYR A 401 -27.69 -19.42 11.51
C TYR A 401 -26.18 -19.21 11.58
N ASP A 402 -25.43 -19.98 10.79
CA ASP A 402 -24.01 -19.80 10.60
C ASP A 402 -23.73 -18.95 9.34
N TYR A 403 -23.26 -17.75 9.54
CA TYR A 403 -22.89 -16.83 8.45
C TYR A 403 -21.51 -17.17 7.90
N THR A 404 -21.40 -17.23 6.59
CA THR A 404 -20.16 -17.46 5.83
C THR A 404 -20.04 -16.42 4.72
N GLU A 405 -18.83 -16.21 4.23
CA GLU A 405 -18.60 -15.37 3.05
C GLU A 405 -19.49 -15.78 1.86
N SER A 406 -19.60 -17.09 1.64
CA SER A 406 -20.36 -17.66 0.54
C SER A 406 -21.88 -17.39 0.62
N ASN A 407 -22.47 -17.59 1.81
CA ASN A 407 -23.92 -17.42 1.96
C ASN A 407 -24.36 -15.96 2.11
N MET A 408 -23.43 -15.05 2.46
CA MET A 408 -23.74 -13.63 2.54
C MET A 408 -23.59 -12.88 1.22
N ASN A 409 -22.70 -13.34 0.32
CA ASN A 409 -22.44 -12.67 -0.97
C ASN A 409 -23.26 -13.24 -2.13
N ASN A 410 -23.69 -14.50 -2.04
CA ASN A 410 -24.44 -15.20 -3.08
C ASN A 410 -23.78 -15.17 -4.49
N LEU A 411 -22.45 -15.30 -4.55
CA LEU A 411 -21.66 -15.19 -5.78
C LEU A 411 -21.58 -16.47 -6.63
N GLY A 412 -22.24 -17.55 -6.21
CA GLY A 412 -22.11 -18.85 -6.87
C GLY A 412 -20.69 -19.39 -6.80
N TYR A 413 -20.05 -19.58 -7.95
CA TYR A 413 -18.67 -20.09 -8.05
C TYR A 413 -17.59 -18.96 -8.16
N GLN A 414 -18.00 -17.70 -8.21
CA GLN A 414 -17.09 -16.58 -8.33
C GLN A 414 -16.41 -16.27 -6.98
N SER A 415 -15.10 -16.05 -6.99
CA SER A 415 -14.41 -15.57 -5.79
C SER A 415 -14.75 -14.11 -5.48
N VAL A 416 -14.62 -13.72 -4.20
CA VAL A 416 -14.86 -12.33 -3.77
C VAL A 416 -13.90 -11.37 -4.45
N GLU A 417 -12.64 -11.79 -4.66
CA GLU A 417 -11.63 -10.99 -5.37
C GLU A 417 -12.07 -10.68 -6.81
N ASN A 418 -12.50 -11.71 -7.54
CA ASN A 418 -12.95 -11.54 -8.92
C ASN A 418 -14.26 -10.75 -9.01
N ALA A 419 -15.18 -10.94 -8.06
CA ALA A 419 -16.41 -10.15 -7.99
C ALA A 419 -16.09 -8.68 -7.69
N PHE A 420 -15.17 -8.42 -6.74
CA PHE A 420 -14.78 -7.05 -6.41
C PHE A 420 -14.03 -6.34 -7.54
N ASP A 421 -13.43 -7.06 -8.47
CA ASP A 421 -12.80 -6.44 -9.65
C ASP A 421 -13.83 -5.93 -10.69
N THR A 422 -15.06 -6.44 -10.65
CA THR A 422 -16.13 -6.02 -11.55
C THR A 422 -16.66 -4.61 -11.20
N PRO A 423 -17.27 -3.87 -12.14
CA PRO A 423 -17.91 -2.58 -11.85
C PRO A 423 -19.13 -2.70 -10.93
N GLU A 424 -19.69 -3.88 -10.76
CA GLU A 424 -20.90 -4.13 -9.99
C GLU A 424 -20.67 -3.87 -8.49
N TYR A 425 -19.51 -4.30 -7.96
CA TYR A 425 -19.21 -4.19 -6.54
C TYR A 425 -18.16 -3.11 -6.31
N ARG A 426 -18.55 -2.10 -5.54
CA ARG A 426 -17.71 -0.93 -5.27
C ARG A 426 -17.29 -0.82 -3.80
N LEU A 427 -17.99 -1.50 -2.91
CA LEU A 427 -17.76 -1.54 -1.47
C LEU A 427 -17.50 -2.97 -1.01
N MET A 428 -16.55 -3.15 -0.10
CA MET A 428 -16.25 -4.45 0.52
C MET A 428 -16.03 -4.28 2.02
N ILE A 429 -16.71 -5.11 2.83
CA ILE A 429 -16.60 -5.14 4.29
C ILE A 429 -15.76 -6.34 4.67
N VAL A 430 -14.66 -6.13 5.39
CA VAL A 430 -13.69 -7.18 5.67
C VAL A 430 -13.40 -7.35 7.16
N ALA A 431 -13.06 -8.59 7.55
CA ALA A 431 -12.47 -8.90 8.85
C ALA A 431 -11.21 -9.75 8.65
N ASN A 432 -10.04 -9.18 8.94
CA ASN A 432 -8.70 -9.76 8.79
C ASN A 432 -8.32 -10.18 7.35
N LYS A 433 -9.26 -10.68 6.56
CA LYS A 433 -9.06 -11.03 5.16
C LYS A 433 -8.83 -9.76 4.33
N PHE A 434 -7.87 -9.79 3.40
CA PHE A 434 -7.51 -8.67 2.49
C PHE A 434 -6.87 -7.43 3.15
N GLN A 435 -6.65 -7.42 4.43
CA GLN A 435 -5.86 -6.36 5.08
C GLN A 435 -4.39 -6.41 4.66
N THR A 436 -3.89 -7.60 4.38
CA THR A 436 -2.55 -7.84 3.84
C THR A 436 -2.65 -8.66 2.57
N GLY A 437 -1.72 -8.50 1.65
CA GLY A 437 -1.60 -9.33 0.46
C GLY A 437 -2.71 -9.19 -0.60
N PHE A 438 -3.57 -8.17 -0.53
CA PHE A 438 -4.61 -7.88 -1.51
C PHE A 438 -4.24 -6.63 -2.30
N ASP A 439 -4.27 -6.69 -3.61
CA ASP A 439 -4.02 -5.55 -4.50
C ASP A 439 -5.27 -5.26 -5.33
N GLN A 440 -5.77 -4.04 -5.20
CA GLN A 440 -6.87 -3.50 -6.01
C GLN A 440 -6.52 -2.05 -6.38
N PRO A 441 -5.96 -1.82 -7.57
CA PRO A 441 -5.51 -0.49 -7.97
C PRO A 441 -6.60 0.58 -7.94
N LYS A 442 -7.87 0.22 -8.13
CA LYS A 442 -9.02 1.13 -8.07
C LYS A 442 -9.51 1.42 -6.65
N LEU A 443 -8.85 0.86 -5.61
CA LEU A 443 -9.20 1.10 -4.22
C LEU A 443 -8.77 2.52 -3.82
N CYS A 444 -9.73 3.43 -3.71
CA CYS A 444 -9.51 4.85 -3.42
C CYS A 444 -9.81 5.21 -1.96
N ALA A 445 -10.53 4.37 -1.22
CA ALA A 445 -10.85 4.68 0.18
C ALA A 445 -10.77 3.47 1.11
N LEU A 446 -10.33 3.74 2.35
CA LEU A 446 -10.42 2.85 3.50
C LEU A 446 -11.24 3.49 4.61
N TYR A 447 -12.11 2.69 5.21
CA TYR A 447 -12.88 3.03 6.41
C TYR A 447 -12.47 2.07 7.51
N ILE A 448 -11.75 2.56 8.53
CA ILE A 448 -11.11 1.71 9.54
C ILE A 448 -11.89 1.77 10.85
N ASP A 449 -12.58 0.69 11.18
CA ASP A 449 -13.28 0.47 12.45
C ASP A 449 -12.72 -0.75 13.18
N LYS A 450 -11.40 -0.79 13.26
CA LYS A 450 -10.62 -1.84 13.94
C LYS A 450 -9.46 -1.21 14.69
N PRO A 451 -9.31 -1.47 16.01
CA PRO A 451 -8.08 -1.11 16.72
C PRO A 451 -6.90 -1.91 16.16
N ILE A 452 -5.85 -1.22 15.75
CA ILE A 452 -4.62 -1.82 15.23
C ILE A 452 -3.46 -1.39 16.15
N ALA A 453 -2.88 -2.34 16.86
CA ALA A 453 -1.83 -2.06 17.84
C ALA A 453 -0.41 -2.25 17.29
N ASN A 454 -0.26 -2.97 16.18
CA ASN A 454 1.04 -3.30 15.60
C ASN A 454 1.39 -2.34 14.45
N ASP A 455 2.55 -1.69 14.54
CA ASP A 455 3.03 -0.74 13.52
C ASP A 455 3.10 -1.35 12.11
N ILE A 456 3.49 -2.61 12.00
CA ILE A 456 3.56 -3.33 10.71
C ILE A 456 2.16 -3.48 10.13
N GLU A 457 1.20 -3.92 10.95
CA GLU A 457 -0.19 -4.05 10.53
C GLU A 457 -0.79 -2.70 10.13
N ILE A 458 -0.46 -1.61 10.84
CA ILE A 458 -0.85 -0.25 10.46
C ILE A 458 -0.34 0.05 9.06
N VAL A 459 0.98 -0.02 8.83
CA VAL A 459 1.57 0.33 7.53
C VAL A 459 1.01 -0.53 6.41
N GLN A 460 0.88 -1.84 6.62
CA GLN A 460 0.35 -2.76 5.61
C GLN A 460 -1.14 -2.51 5.29
N THR A 461 -1.94 -2.25 6.31
CA THR A 461 -3.38 -2.01 6.15
C THR A 461 -3.64 -0.70 5.43
N TYR A 462 -3.02 0.39 5.89
CA TYR A 462 -3.23 1.72 5.31
C TYR A 462 -2.64 1.85 3.91
N SER A 463 -1.57 1.10 3.62
CA SER A 463 -0.98 1.07 2.27
C SER A 463 -1.81 0.31 1.23
N ARG A 464 -2.97 -0.26 1.58
CA ARG A 464 -3.86 -0.89 0.57
C ARG A 464 -4.38 0.09 -0.47
N VAL A 465 -4.46 1.38 -0.16
CA VAL A 465 -4.92 2.41 -1.10
C VAL A 465 -3.80 3.06 -1.92
N ASN A 466 -2.55 2.72 -1.69
CA ASN A 466 -1.43 3.43 -2.29
C ASN A 466 -1.08 3.01 -3.72
N SER A 467 -1.62 1.90 -4.23
CA SER A 467 -1.39 1.44 -5.61
C SER A 467 -1.85 2.47 -6.61
N ILE A 468 -1.04 2.72 -7.63
CA ILE A 468 -1.35 3.68 -8.69
C ILE A 468 -2.38 3.11 -9.69
N TYR A 469 -3.20 3.99 -10.24
CA TYR A 469 -4.11 3.70 -11.34
C TYR A 469 -4.32 4.97 -12.17
N ALA A 470 -4.56 4.84 -13.45
CA ALA A 470 -4.77 6.00 -14.32
C ALA A 470 -5.93 6.90 -13.82
N GLY A 471 -5.62 8.15 -13.50
CA GLY A 471 -6.57 9.11 -12.91
C GLY A 471 -6.79 8.99 -11.40
N LYS A 472 -6.04 8.13 -10.70
CA LYS A 472 -6.03 8.05 -9.24
C LYS A 472 -4.92 8.94 -8.69
N ASP A 473 -5.29 10.12 -8.23
CA ASP A 473 -4.34 11.14 -7.78
C ASP A 473 -4.30 11.31 -6.25
N HIS A 474 -5.31 10.80 -5.57
CA HIS A 474 -5.45 10.88 -4.13
C HIS A 474 -6.30 9.74 -3.60
N VAL A 475 -6.20 9.52 -2.30
CA VAL A 475 -6.87 8.45 -1.57
C VAL A 475 -7.49 9.00 -0.30
N PHE A 476 -8.42 8.26 0.28
CA PHE A 476 -9.10 8.62 1.52
C PHE A 476 -8.96 7.52 2.56
N ILE A 477 -8.59 7.89 3.76
CA ILE A 477 -8.59 6.98 4.90
C ILE A 477 -9.35 7.64 6.04
N LEU A 478 -10.55 7.16 6.34
CA LEU A 478 -11.33 7.60 7.49
C LEU A 478 -11.20 6.58 8.61
N ASP A 479 -10.54 6.98 9.68
CA ASP A 479 -10.24 6.12 10.83
C ASP A 479 -11.10 6.49 12.03
N PHE A 480 -11.91 5.55 12.49
CA PHE A 480 -12.84 5.75 13.60
C PHE A 480 -12.21 5.49 14.98
N VAL A 481 -11.09 4.78 15.05
CA VAL A 481 -10.66 4.13 16.30
C VAL A 481 -9.22 4.43 16.68
N ASN A 482 -8.28 4.45 15.70
CA ASN A 482 -6.87 4.49 16.01
C ASN A 482 -6.39 5.92 16.32
N ASP A 483 -5.40 6.00 17.20
CA ASP A 483 -4.79 7.28 17.55
C ASP A 483 -3.89 7.79 16.42
N PRO A 484 -4.07 9.05 15.99
CA PRO A 484 -3.32 9.62 14.87
C PRO A 484 -1.81 9.58 15.05
N ASP A 485 -1.33 9.88 16.26
CA ASP A 485 0.10 9.91 16.54
C ASP A 485 0.71 8.50 16.44
N THR A 486 -0.04 7.49 16.87
CA THR A 486 0.35 6.08 16.73
C THR A 486 0.48 5.71 15.26
N VAL A 487 -0.47 6.09 14.42
CA VAL A 487 -0.45 5.83 12.96
C VAL A 487 0.75 6.50 12.31
N VAL A 488 0.95 7.80 12.55
CA VAL A 488 2.09 8.55 11.97
C VAL A 488 3.43 7.97 12.44
N ASN A 489 3.55 7.63 13.72
CA ASN A 489 4.78 7.06 14.25
C ASN A 489 5.08 5.67 13.68
N ALA A 490 4.06 4.86 13.39
CA ALA A 490 4.23 3.60 12.68
C ALA A 490 4.81 3.82 11.26
N PHE A 491 4.29 4.79 10.52
CA PHE A 491 4.81 5.13 9.20
C PHE A 491 6.22 5.71 9.24
N ARG A 492 6.56 6.56 10.22
CA ARG A 492 7.90 7.17 10.36
C ARG A 492 9.02 6.16 10.51
N LYS A 493 8.74 4.95 10.98
CA LYS A 493 9.75 3.87 11.05
C LYS A 493 10.20 3.39 9.68
N TYR A 494 9.35 3.52 8.68
CA TYR A 494 9.57 3.05 7.30
C TYR A 494 9.66 4.20 6.29
N ASP A 495 9.21 5.37 6.68
CA ASP A 495 9.29 6.63 5.92
C ASP A 495 9.58 7.80 6.86
N THR A 496 10.83 8.23 6.93
CA THR A 496 11.27 9.34 7.79
C THR A 496 10.61 10.68 7.45
N GLY A 497 10.01 10.80 6.25
CA GLY A 497 9.24 11.97 5.83
C GLY A 497 7.75 11.87 6.10
N ALA A 498 7.27 10.80 6.75
CA ALA A 498 5.85 10.63 7.02
C ALA A 498 5.33 11.70 7.99
N HIS A 499 4.32 12.40 7.57
CA HIS A 499 3.59 13.40 8.37
C HIS A 499 2.14 13.45 7.90
N MET A 500 1.24 13.75 8.82
CA MET A 500 -0.15 14.05 8.46
C MET A 500 -0.23 15.44 7.83
N SER A 501 -1.24 15.65 6.98
CA SER A 501 -1.63 17.00 6.58
C SER A 501 -1.97 17.81 7.82
N GLU A 502 -1.25 18.91 8.04
CA GLU A 502 -1.44 19.80 9.20
C GLU A 502 -2.71 20.66 9.09
N ALA A 503 -3.78 20.15 8.55
CA ALA A 503 -5.02 20.90 8.42
C ALA A 503 -5.80 20.91 9.76
N GLN A 504 -5.23 21.55 10.78
CA GLN A 504 -5.91 21.80 12.05
C GLN A 504 -6.73 23.09 12.03
N ASP A 505 -6.39 24.03 11.14
CA ASP A 505 -7.07 25.33 10.97
C ASP A 505 -7.67 25.42 9.56
N PRO A 506 -9.00 25.62 9.43
CA PRO A 506 -9.63 25.84 8.12
C PRO A 506 -9.04 27.01 7.32
N ASN A 507 -8.45 27.99 7.98
CA ASN A 507 -7.83 29.13 7.34
C ASN A 507 -6.46 28.80 6.68
N VAL A 508 -5.90 27.63 6.93
CA VAL A 508 -4.62 27.23 6.36
C VAL A 508 -4.61 27.27 4.82
N ILE A 509 -5.72 26.94 4.17
CA ILE A 509 -5.84 27.00 2.70
C ILE A 509 -5.67 28.44 2.17
N TYR A 510 -6.22 29.43 2.87
CA TYR A 510 -6.09 30.84 2.51
C TYR A 510 -4.66 31.35 2.72
N GLN A 511 -4.01 30.91 3.79
CA GLN A 511 -2.61 31.23 4.07
C GLN A 511 -1.69 30.65 2.98
N ILE A 512 -1.86 29.37 2.62
CA ILE A 512 -1.08 28.73 1.57
C ILE A 512 -1.36 29.40 0.22
N LYS A 513 -2.63 29.69 -0.09
CA LYS A 513 -3.00 30.38 -1.32
C LYS A 513 -2.34 31.75 -1.40
N SER A 514 -2.35 32.54 -0.32
CA SER A 514 -1.67 33.83 -0.26
C SER A 514 -0.17 33.70 -0.51
N GLN A 515 0.50 32.68 0.02
CA GLN A 515 1.92 32.41 -0.25
C GLN A 515 2.18 32.04 -1.71
N LEU A 516 1.27 31.26 -2.31
CA LEU A 516 1.33 30.91 -3.73
C LEU A 516 1.11 32.14 -4.61
N ASP A 517 0.16 33.01 -4.29
CA ASP A 517 -0.10 34.28 -4.99
C ASP A 517 1.13 35.21 -4.94
N GLN A 518 1.80 35.29 -3.78
CA GLN A 518 2.99 36.12 -3.57
C GLN A 518 4.24 35.64 -4.33
N ALA A 519 4.30 34.38 -4.73
CA ALA A 519 5.44 33.82 -5.47
C ALA A 519 5.52 34.35 -6.92
N ASP A 520 4.48 34.99 -7.44
CA ASP A 520 4.41 35.59 -8.77
C ASP A 520 4.80 34.63 -9.92
N ILE A 521 4.42 33.37 -9.79
CA ILE A 521 4.60 32.34 -10.81
C ILE A 521 3.41 32.30 -11.77
N TYR A 522 2.22 32.55 -11.27
CA TYR A 522 0.99 32.69 -12.07
C TYR A 522 0.33 34.04 -11.80
N THR A 523 -0.51 34.44 -12.71
CA THR A 523 -1.27 35.70 -12.64
C THR A 523 -2.77 35.42 -12.49
N ALA A 524 -3.53 36.43 -12.12
CA ALA A 524 -5.00 36.35 -12.10
C ALA A 524 -5.57 36.01 -13.50
N GLU A 525 -4.90 36.44 -14.58
CA GLU A 525 -5.29 36.11 -15.94
C GLU A 525 -5.08 34.63 -16.26
N ASP A 526 -3.95 34.01 -15.80
CA ASP A 526 -3.71 32.57 -15.98
C ASP A 526 -4.79 31.76 -15.26
N PHE A 527 -5.10 32.12 -14.03
CA PHE A 527 -6.17 31.49 -13.26
C PHE A 527 -7.55 31.67 -13.93
N SER A 528 -7.84 32.87 -14.46
CA SER A 528 -9.09 33.10 -15.20
C SER A 528 -9.17 32.24 -16.45
N LYS A 529 -8.09 32.07 -17.22
CA LYS A 529 -8.04 31.18 -18.40
C LYS A 529 -8.35 29.73 -18.02
N TYR A 530 -7.79 29.25 -16.91
CA TYR A 530 -8.09 27.91 -16.39
C TYR A 530 -9.57 27.78 -16.02
N ARG A 531 -10.09 28.74 -15.25
CA ARG A 531 -11.50 28.78 -14.83
C ARG A 531 -12.44 28.75 -16.04
N ASP A 532 -12.17 29.59 -17.04
CA ASP A 532 -12.98 29.64 -18.25
C ASP A 532 -12.90 28.34 -19.06
N ALA A 533 -11.71 27.72 -19.12
CA ALA A 533 -11.53 26.41 -19.73
C ALA A 533 -12.32 25.32 -19.02
N GLN A 534 -12.39 25.34 -17.69
CA GLN A 534 -13.13 24.41 -16.88
C GLN A 534 -14.65 24.57 -17.04
N TYR A 535 -15.17 25.79 -17.02
CA TYR A 535 -16.61 26.04 -17.18
C TYR A 535 -17.12 25.78 -18.61
N ARG A 536 -16.34 26.08 -19.64
CA ARG A 536 -16.71 25.78 -21.04
C ARG A 536 -16.79 24.29 -21.32
N ALA A 537 -16.13 23.47 -20.54
CA ALA A 537 -16.15 22.03 -20.70
C ALA A 537 -17.52 21.40 -20.44
N VAL A 538 -18.32 21.97 -19.57
CA VAL A 538 -19.69 21.52 -19.30
C VAL A 538 -20.57 21.70 -20.55
N THR A 539 -20.30 22.73 -21.34
CA THR A 539 -21.01 23.00 -22.61
C THR A 539 -20.44 22.27 -23.81
N ASP A 540 -19.14 21.91 -23.79
CA ASP A 540 -18.44 21.26 -24.90
C ASP A 540 -18.29 19.72 -24.75
N ALA A 541 -18.95 19.10 -23.78
CA ALA A 541 -18.96 17.64 -23.61
C ALA A 541 -19.43 16.90 -24.89
N ILE A 542 -20.03 17.64 -25.85
CA ILE A 542 -20.45 17.18 -27.16
C ILE A 542 -19.26 17.03 -28.14
N ASN A 543 -18.14 17.75 -27.96
CA ASN A 543 -17.02 17.85 -28.91
C ASN A 543 -15.76 17.05 -28.59
N GLY A 544 -15.77 16.22 -27.57
CA GLY A 544 -14.71 15.25 -27.28
C GLY A 544 -13.80 15.61 -26.09
N ARG A 545 -13.55 14.60 -25.26
CA ARG A 545 -12.74 14.68 -24.02
C ARG A 545 -11.31 15.19 -24.25
N ASP A 546 -10.72 14.94 -25.41
CA ASP A 546 -9.33 15.27 -25.69
C ASP A 546 -9.12 16.77 -25.91
N ALA A 547 -10.03 17.44 -26.59
CA ALA A 547 -9.96 18.89 -26.78
C ALA A 547 -10.13 19.68 -25.46
N TYR A 548 -10.91 19.15 -24.54
CA TYR A 548 -11.07 19.69 -23.19
C TYR A 548 -9.81 19.56 -22.36
N ARG A 549 -9.22 18.36 -22.29
CA ARG A 549 -7.96 18.12 -21.58
C ARG A 549 -6.87 19.02 -22.11
N GLN A 550 -6.74 19.13 -23.43
CA GLN A 550 -5.72 19.98 -24.05
C GLN A 550 -5.87 21.46 -23.65
N ARG A 551 -7.09 21.98 -23.57
CA ARG A 551 -7.32 23.37 -23.14
C ARG A 551 -6.96 23.59 -21.67
N LEU A 552 -7.29 22.64 -20.78
CA LEU A 552 -6.89 22.71 -19.38
C LEU A 552 -5.36 22.68 -19.25
N TYR A 553 -4.68 21.77 -19.95
CA TYR A 553 -3.22 21.69 -19.92
C TYR A 553 -2.59 22.99 -20.45
N ASN A 554 -3.07 23.53 -21.55
CA ASN A 554 -2.52 24.76 -22.12
C ASN A 554 -2.68 25.98 -21.18
N SER A 555 -3.65 25.98 -20.29
CA SER A 555 -3.86 27.08 -19.34
C SER A 555 -2.78 27.18 -18.26
N VAL A 556 -2.05 26.10 -17.99
CA VAL A 556 -0.95 26.05 -17.01
C VAL A 556 0.44 26.07 -17.63
N ASP A 557 0.56 26.04 -18.96
CA ASP A 557 1.87 26.06 -19.65
C ASP A 557 2.65 27.33 -19.35
N LEU A 558 2.03 28.51 -19.43
CA LEU A 558 2.72 29.78 -19.15
C LEU A 558 3.24 29.88 -17.70
N PRO A 559 2.46 29.57 -16.66
CA PRO A 559 2.97 29.46 -15.30
C PRO A 559 4.11 28.46 -15.15
N ALA A 560 3.98 27.29 -15.76
CA ALA A 560 5.05 26.28 -15.71
C ALA A 560 6.33 26.75 -16.39
N ASP A 561 6.23 27.39 -17.55
CA ASP A 561 7.39 27.94 -18.26
C ASP A 561 8.06 29.08 -17.47
N ARG A 562 7.29 29.97 -16.80
CA ARG A 562 7.86 31.00 -15.91
C ARG A 562 8.67 30.38 -14.79
N TRP A 563 8.11 29.37 -14.12
CA TRP A 563 8.80 28.66 -13.05
C TRP A 563 10.09 28.01 -13.56
N LEU A 564 10.02 27.27 -14.67
CA LEU A 564 11.14 26.55 -15.25
C LEU A 564 12.26 27.49 -15.71
N ASN A 565 11.90 28.59 -16.38
CA ASN A 565 12.85 29.58 -16.84
C ASN A 565 13.58 30.28 -15.68
N ARG A 566 12.85 30.65 -14.62
CA ARG A 566 13.44 31.19 -13.38
C ARG A 566 14.40 30.17 -12.75
N TYR A 567 13.95 28.92 -12.60
CA TYR A 567 14.77 27.87 -12.01
C TYR A 567 16.06 27.62 -12.79
N ARG A 568 15.98 27.53 -14.10
CA ARG A 568 17.14 27.37 -14.98
C ARG A 568 18.09 28.58 -14.93
N ALA A 569 17.57 29.79 -14.91
CA ALA A 569 18.36 31.00 -14.80
C ALA A 569 19.20 31.00 -13.51
N HIS A 570 18.58 30.74 -12.36
CA HIS A 570 19.28 30.67 -11.07
C HIS A 570 20.23 29.48 -10.97
N THR A 571 19.91 28.34 -11.60
CA THR A 571 20.84 27.19 -11.70
C THR A 571 22.09 27.56 -12.52
N THR A 572 21.93 28.21 -13.66
CA THR A 572 23.04 28.65 -14.51
C THR A 572 23.89 29.70 -13.82
N ALA A 573 23.25 30.66 -13.15
CA ALA A 573 23.94 31.70 -12.38
C ALA A 573 24.76 31.11 -11.24
N TYR A 574 24.16 30.15 -10.48
CA TYR A 574 24.87 29.43 -9.43
C TYR A 574 26.13 28.72 -9.96
N ALA A 575 25.99 27.97 -11.06
CA ALA A 575 27.13 27.28 -11.70
C ALA A 575 28.20 28.24 -12.18
N THR A 576 27.80 29.42 -12.70
CA THR A 576 28.74 30.46 -13.11
C THR A 576 29.54 31.01 -11.93
N TRP A 577 28.88 31.31 -10.82
CA TRP A 577 29.53 31.77 -9.61
C TRP A 577 30.39 30.69 -8.94
N ALA A 578 30.03 29.42 -9.05
CA ALA A 578 30.86 28.30 -8.59
C ALA A 578 32.18 28.22 -9.36
N ASN A 579 32.15 28.45 -10.67
CA ASN A 579 33.37 28.53 -11.48
C ASN A 579 34.25 29.75 -11.10
N VAL A 580 33.63 30.91 -10.82
CA VAL A 580 34.34 32.10 -10.34
C VAL A 580 34.99 31.83 -8.98
N LEU A 581 34.29 31.16 -8.06
CA LEU A 581 34.82 30.76 -6.76
C LEU A 581 36.04 29.86 -6.90
N GLU A 582 35.98 28.84 -7.76
CA GLU A 582 37.11 27.94 -8.01
C GLU A 582 38.34 28.68 -8.57
N GLN A 583 38.14 29.61 -9.48
CA GLN A 583 39.23 30.45 -10.03
C GLN A 583 39.82 31.39 -8.96
N ALA A 584 38.95 32.03 -8.15
CA ALA A 584 39.37 32.92 -7.09
C ALA A 584 40.18 32.20 -6.00
N GLN A 585 39.77 30.95 -5.66
CA GLN A 585 40.49 30.08 -4.72
C GLN A 585 41.88 29.70 -5.25
N ARG A 586 41.99 29.36 -6.55
CA ARG A 586 43.29 29.06 -7.19
C ARG A 586 44.24 30.28 -7.21
N ASN A 587 43.67 31.49 -7.29
CA ASN A 587 44.43 32.75 -7.32
C ASN A 587 44.59 33.38 -5.92
N GLU A 588 44.12 32.75 -4.86
CA GLU A 588 44.10 33.24 -3.47
C GLU A 588 43.44 34.64 -3.30
N ASP A 589 42.51 35.00 -4.19
CA ASP A 589 41.82 36.31 -4.16
C ASP A 589 40.64 36.27 -3.19
N LYS A 590 40.92 36.69 -1.96
CA LYS A 590 39.94 36.70 -0.84
C LYS A 590 38.69 37.54 -1.15
N THR A 591 38.82 38.63 -1.90
CA THR A 591 37.68 39.50 -2.18
C THR A 591 36.72 38.83 -3.14
N SER A 592 37.23 38.23 -4.20
CA SER A 592 36.44 37.49 -5.19
C SER A 592 35.83 36.21 -4.57
N ILE A 593 36.53 35.57 -3.63
CA ILE A 593 35.97 34.41 -2.87
C ILE A 593 34.71 34.83 -2.11
N ILE A 594 34.81 35.88 -1.27
CA ILE A 594 33.66 36.36 -0.48
C ILE A 594 32.47 36.77 -1.36
N MET A 595 32.78 37.45 -2.45
CA MET A 595 31.74 37.87 -3.41
C MET A 595 31.06 36.69 -4.08
N ALA A 596 31.82 35.69 -4.54
CA ALA A 596 31.30 34.52 -5.20
C ALA A 596 30.43 33.67 -4.25
N GLU A 597 30.90 33.43 -3.02
CA GLU A 597 30.13 32.70 -1.98
C GLU A 597 28.80 33.39 -1.68
N LYS A 598 28.80 34.72 -1.52
CA LYS A 598 27.58 35.50 -1.29
C LYS A 598 26.60 35.35 -2.44
N ARG A 599 27.09 35.49 -3.70
CA ARG A 599 26.23 35.34 -4.87
C ARG A 599 25.69 33.95 -5.05
N MET A 600 26.49 32.91 -4.79
CA MET A 600 26.03 31.54 -4.80
C MET A 600 24.91 31.30 -3.77
N GLN A 601 25.06 31.89 -2.59
CA GLN A 601 24.03 31.80 -1.56
C GLN A 601 22.72 32.49 -2.01
N GLU A 602 22.79 33.69 -2.58
CA GLU A 602 21.63 34.41 -3.12
C GLU A 602 20.91 33.58 -4.20
N GLU A 603 21.65 32.99 -5.15
CA GLU A 603 21.08 32.15 -6.20
C GLU A 603 20.45 30.84 -5.65
N GLN A 604 21.08 30.26 -4.64
CA GLN A 604 20.52 29.08 -3.95
C GLN A 604 19.22 29.40 -3.21
N GLU A 605 19.15 30.54 -2.52
CA GLU A 605 17.93 30.99 -1.84
C GLU A 605 16.77 31.19 -2.82
N GLU A 606 17.02 31.76 -4.00
CA GLU A 606 15.99 31.92 -5.04
C GLU A 606 15.53 30.55 -5.60
N ARG A 607 16.45 29.63 -5.82
CA ARG A 607 16.09 28.24 -6.20
C ARG A 607 15.23 27.56 -5.15
N ASP A 608 15.59 27.72 -3.86
CA ASP A 608 14.85 27.12 -2.74
C ASP A 608 13.43 27.70 -2.62
N LYS A 609 13.23 29.00 -2.93
CA LYS A 609 11.90 29.60 -3.03
C LYS A 609 11.05 28.94 -4.13
N LEU A 610 11.63 28.67 -5.30
CA LEU A 610 10.94 27.99 -6.39
C LEU A 610 10.60 26.54 -6.06
N VAL A 611 11.48 25.81 -5.38
CA VAL A 611 11.21 24.46 -4.88
C VAL A 611 10.11 24.49 -3.82
N THR A 612 10.13 25.51 -2.94
CA THR A 612 9.10 25.70 -1.92
C THR A 612 7.74 25.97 -2.55
N PHE A 613 7.66 26.78 -3.61
CA PHE A 613 6.42 27.00 -4.36
C PHE A 613 5.80 25.68 -4.85
N ARG A 614 6.59 24.78 -5.43
CA ARG A 614 6.12 23.46 -5.87
C ARG A 614 5.60 22.60 -4.71
N LYS A 615 6.24 22.68 -3.53
CA LYS A 615 5.78 22.01 -2.31
C LYS A 615 4.45 22.62 -1.80
N LEU A 616 4.32 23.95 -1.86
CA LEU A 616 3.10 24.64 -1.44
C LEU A 616 1.90 24.31 -2.33
N LEU A 617 2.07 24.15 -3.65
CA LEU A 617 0.99 23.68 -4.54
C LEU A 617 0.44 22.32 -4.07
N LYS A 618 1.33 21.35 -3.81
CA LYS A 618 0.93 20.03 -3.30
C LYS A 618 0.26 20.13 -1.92
N ARG A 619 0.82 20.96 -1.03
CA ARG A 619 0.27 21.19 0.32
C ARG A 619 -1.12 21.83 0.26
N TYR A 620 -1.34 22.80 -0.64
CA TYR A 620 -2.65 23.40 -0.86
C TYR A 620 -3.68 22.35 -1.29
N CYS A 621 -3.35 21.53 -2.29
CA CYS A 621 -4.25 20.48 -2.77
C CYS A 621 -4.61 19.48 -1.65
N SER A 622 -3.64 19.05 -0.86
CA SER A 622 -3.87 18.14 0.27
C SER A 622 -4.75 18.77 1.36
N ALA A 623 -4.47 20.03 1.72
CA ALA A 623 -5.25 20.75 2.73
C ALA A 623 -6.69 21.01 2.25
N TYR A 624 -6.87 21.43 0.99
CA TYR A 624 -8.19 21.62 0.40
C TYR A 624 -9.00 20.32 0.38
N MET A 625 -8.39 19.23 -0.10
CA MET A 625 -9.04 17.92 -0.15
C MET A 625 -9.45 17.44 1.25
N PHE A 626 -8.62 17.65 2.25
CA PHE A 626 -8.95 17.31 3.63
C PHE A 626 -10.11 18.14 4.17
N LEU A 627 -10.03 19.47 4.08
CA LEU A 627 -11.03 20.38 4.65
C LEU A 627 -12.38 20.29 3.93
N SER A 628 -12.39 20.14 2.61
CA SER A 628 -13.64 20.02 1.82
C SER A 628 -14.45 18.76 2.15
N GLN A 629 -13.86 17.74 2.78
CA GLN A 629 -14.57 16.57 3.28
C GLN A 629 -15.33 16.86 4.57
N ILE A 630 -14.85 17.80 5.38
CA ILE A 630 -15.37 18.11 6.71
C ILE A 630 -16.29 19.33 6.65
N ILE A 631 -15.88 20.36 5.91
CA ILE A 631 -16.51 21.67 5.87
C ILE A 631 -16.89 22.01 4.43
N ASP A 632 -18.09 22.54 4.25
CA ASP A 632 -18.44 23.22 3.01
C ASP A 632 -17.83 24.63 3.03
N LEU A 633 -16.72 24.79 2.32
CA LEU A 633 -15.97 26.06 2.27
C LEU A 633 -16.74 27.18 1.58
N GLY A 634 -17.79 26.86 0.83
CA GLY A 634 -18.74 27.81 0.27
C GLY A 634 -18.22 28.70 -0.86
N GLU A 635 -16.96 28.57 -1.23
CA GLU A 635 -16.30 29.37 -2.25
C GLU A 635 -15.94 28.54 -3.47
N PRO A 636 -16.70 28.61 -4.59
CA PRO A 636 -16.42 27.86 -5.80
C PRO A 636 -15.02 28.10 -6.37
N ASP A 637 -14.46 29.31 -6.17
CA ASP A 637 -13.12 29.64 -6.67
C ASP A 637 -12.02 28.86 -5.98
N LEU A 638 -12.19 28.38 -4.75
CA LEU A 638 -11.22 27.51 -4.07
C LEU A 638 -11.17 26.13 -4.69
N GLU A 639 -12.33 25.59 -5.11
CA GLU A 639 -12.38 24.30 -5.82
C GLU A 639 -11.72 24.43 -7.19
N VAL A 640 -12.04 25.48 -7.93
CA VAL A 640 -11.42 25.77 -9.24
C VAL A 640 -9.90 25.95 -9.06
N PHE A 641 -9.48 26.67 -8.02
CA PHE A 641 -8.06 26.86 -7.73
C PHE A 641 -7.36 25.54 -7.33
N ASN A 642 -8.03 24.65 -6.62
CA ASN A 642 -7.50 23.31 -6.33
C ASN A 642 -7.20 22.54 -7.62
N GLY A 643 -8.11 22.59 -8.59
CA GLY A 643 -7.90 21.97 -9.91
C GLY A 643 -6.72 22.61 -10.67
N PHE A 644 -6.62 23.94 -10.65
CA PHE A 644 -5.49 24.68 -11.24
C PHE A 644 -4.15 24.31 -10.58
N ALA A 645 -4.09 24.38 -9.25
CA ALA A 645 -2.89 24.07 -8.47
C ALA A 645 -2.41 22.64 -8.69
N LYS A 646 -3.34 21.68 -8.76
CA LYS A 646 -3.06 20.28 -9.03
C LYS A 646 -2.46 20.09 -10.42
N LEU A 647 -3.06 20.71 -11.44
CA LEU A 647 -2.58 20.59 -12.81
C LEU A 647 -1.22 21.23 -12.98
N LEU A 648 -1.00 22.40 -12.35
CA LEU A 648 0.31 23.08 -12.35
C LEU A 648 1.36 22.24 -11.61
N ALA A 649 1.03 21.67 -10.45
CA ALA A 649 1.96 20.82 -9.70
C ALA A 649 2.39 19.59 -10.52
N ASN A 650 1.46 18.95 -11.23
CA ASN A 650 1.76 17.83 -12.11
C ASN A 650 2.64 18.25 -13.28
N ARG A 651 2.34 19.41 -13.92
CA ARG A 651 3.15 19.93 -15.01
C ARG A 651 4.58 20.24 -14.59
N LEU A 652 4.78 20.72 -13.37
CA LEU A 652 6.10 20.96 -12.78
C LEU A 652 6.82 19.67 -12.34
N ALA A 653 6.10 18.59 -12.07
CA ALA A 653 6.69 17.29 -11.70
C ALA A 653 7.33 16.60 -12.92
N ASP A 654 6.74 16.78 -14.12
CA ASP A 654 7.26 16.21 -15.38
C ASP A 654 8.56 16.89 -15.87
N THR A 655 8.98 17.97 -15.22
CA THR A 655 10.24 18.66 -15.54
C THR A 655 11.38 18.03 -14.75
N SER A 656 12.30 17.33 -15.42
CA SER A 656 13.56 16.89 -14.82
C SER A 656 14.33 18.11 -14.31
N LEU A 657 14.74 18.06 -13.05
CA LEU A 657 15.53 19.11 -12.39
C LEU A 657 17.05 18.87 -12.55
N ASP A 658 17.46 18.10 -13.58
CA ASP A 658 18.86 17.81 -13.90
C ASP A 658 19.56 18.98 -14.56
#